data_a66419a8343cd880cb10fefda21e1420
#
_entry.id   a66419a8343cd880cb10fefda21e1420
#
_cell.length_a   1.000
_cell.length_b   1.000
_cell.length_c   1.000
_cell.angle_alpha   90.00
_cell.angle_beta   90.00
_cell.angle_gamma   90.00
#
_symmetry.space_group_name_H-M   'P 1'
#
loop_
_entity.id
_entity.type
_entity.pdbx_description
1 polymer ?
#
loop_
_entity_poly.entity_id
_entity_poly.type
_entity_poly.pdbx_seq_one_letter_code
_entity_poly.pdbx_strand_id
1 'polypeptide(L)'
;MPSCYRARYAAFAATVLFLAVTIAAQSVGNSGSIGGTVLDATGAVVANATVEIRNPVSGFDRKATTDPSGRFQFTNVPFNPYHLTVVAEGFADYVQDVESRSSVPVNLSLKLQVSGSMTSVTVQAEGGDLIENDPTFHTDVDRSLFNRIPLESASSSLSSEVTLATPGIAADSNGLFHGLGDHAENSFSVDGQPITDQQSKVFSNQIPLDSVQSMEVISGAPPAEYGGKTSVVIVATTRSGQGVTTPHGSVTASYGSFGSSNLAAELAYGGKNWGNFISANGLNSGRFLDPPEFVVLHDKGNEENLFDRVDYQFTTADSLHLNFGYSRSWFQTPNSLDGENATPWSGLNGIEPQMAAFNGIGPNGTLVGPADQRSKIGTFNIAPSWTHVINANAVYTLGAFVRRDDYNYYPSSDPFADLGPPSLQRQSVGQNRTLTNAGLRSDIAYVRGMNQIKAGVVYQQTFLDENDTLGIVDPTFNAPCITAAATTAVNAYPYGAAPAPGITDPALCTGVYQANTAANSNAPGTPFYPYYNPVLAPYDLSRGGSPYTFRGHTDVKELALYIRDNITKGNWSLNLGLRGDVYNGLSTASQAEPRLGVAYNIKKTNTILRVSYARTLESPFNENLILSSIGCSNPVLNPLLLCASSALTPLSPGFRNEFHAGLEQAFGKYLVFSGEWITKYTHNGYDFSVLGNTPITFPIEWHNSKIPGYAGRLSVPEIHGFSALMVFSSVAARFFQPQIGGAGATVATAAGLPFRIDHDEKFNQTTHFQYQPWKRGPWMGFNWRYDSGLVAGATPCFGVNAFNNCPGSVVINGVNNVSMGAANVGEIPLSADQESEAGFTCNGVRATPTSPLPFNCPASSFSSTLIKVPAQNTENDDHNPPRIASRNLFDLSLGHDNLFHGDKYKWSAQLTVINLANNYVLYNFLSTFSGTHYVSPRTLTAELGFHF
;
A
#
# COMPACT_ATOMS: atom_id res chain seq x y z
N MET A 1 25.42 12.85 26.74
CA MET A 1 24.29 13.45 27.49
C MET A 1 22.95 12.88 27.00
N PRO A 2 22.73 11.56 27.12
CA PRO A 2 21.45 10.95 26.64
C PRO A 2 20.40 10.73 27.71
N SER A 3 20.68 10.96 29.00
CA SER A 3 19.73 10.64 30.08
C SER A 3 18.70 11.73 30.40
N CYS A 4 18.92 12.96 29.96
CA CYS A 4 18.02 14.09 30.28
C CYS A 4 16.79 14.17 29.39
N TYR A 5 16.85 13.63 28.18
CA TYR A 5 15.70 13.63 27.24
C TYR A 5 14.65 12.58 27.63
N ARG A 6 15.08 11.40 28.04
CA ARG A 6 14.14 10.33 28.48
C ARG A 6 13.28 10.72 29.69
N ALA A 7 13.85 11.50 30.61
CA ALA A 7 13.11 11.98 31.78
C ALA A 7 12.04 13.06 31.44
N ARG A 8 12.27 13.89 30.43
CA ARG A 8 11.32 14.92 30.00
C ARG A 8 10.10 14.34 29.28
N TYR A 9 10.28 13.28 28.48
CA TYR A 9 9.16 12.61 27.80
C TYR A 9 8.31 11.77 28.76
N ALA A 10 8.94 11.11 29.73
CA ALA A 10 8.21 10.41 30.78
C ALA A 10 7.40 11.38 31.67
N ALA A 11 7.93 12.57 31.95
CA ALA A 11 7.22 13.60 32.69
C ALA A 11 6.05 14.20 31.91
N PHE A 12 6.18 14.39 30.57
CA PHE A 12 5.09 14.88 29.73
C PHE A 12 3.98 13.82 29.62
N ALA A 13 4.32 12.56 29.40
CA ALA A 13 3.35 11.46 29.39
C ALA A 13 2.65 11.29 30.75
N ALA A 14 3.38 11.45 31.87
CA ALA A 14 2.81 11.40 33.21
C ALA A 14 1.91 12.62 33.52
N THR A 15 2.20 13.81 32.98
CA THR A 15 1.39 15.02 33.22
C THR A 15 0.07 14.96 32.44
N VAL A 16 0.01 14.31 31.30
CA VAL A 16 -1.24 14.06 30.55
C VAL A 16 -2.14 13.04 31.27
N LEU A 17 -1.56 12.13 32.05
CA LEU A 17 -2.31 11.11 32.82
C LEU A 17 -2.96 11.63 34.13
N PHE A 18 -2.61 12.82 34.63
CA PHE A 18 -3.06 13.27 35.95
C PHE A 18 -4.16 14.37 35.97
N LEU A 19 -4.73 14.69 34.78
CA LEU A 19 -5.92 15.57 34.74
C LEU A 19 -7.21 14.74 34.58
N ALA A 20 -7.41 13.77 35.45
CA ALA A 20 -8.67 13.03 35.54
C ALA A 20 -9.72 13.85 36.28
N VAL A 21 -10.44 14.70 35.60
CA VAL A 21 -11.74 15.20 36.05
C VAL A 21 -12.80 14.24 35.53
N THR A 22 -13.65 13.75 36.41
CA THR A 22 -14.72 12.78 36.14
C THR A 22 -15.75 13.36 35.17
N ILE A 23 -15.75 12.88 33.94
CA ILE A 23 -16.73 13.16 32.91
C ILE A 23 -16.90 11.88 32.05
N ALA A 24 -17.99 11.68 31.46
CA ALA A 24 -18.56 10.44 30.96
C ALA A 24 -19.03 10.47 29.46
N ALA A 25 -18.90 9.44 28.53
CA ALA A 25 -19.07 9.55 27.06
C ALA A 25 -19.48 8.34 26.18
N GLN A 26 -19.81 8.46 24.89
CA GLN A 26 -20.18 7.43 23.90
C GLN A 26 -19.34 7.46 22.61
N SER A 27 -19.33 6.30 21.92
CA SER A 27 -18.70 5.92 20.63
C SER A 27 -17.90 6.96 19.83
N VAL A 28 -16.77 6.56 19.24
CA VAL A 28 -15.70 7.45 18.77
C VAL A 28 -15.28 7.16 17.34
N GLY A 29 -14.74 8.18 16.66
CA GLY A 29 -14.02 8.04 15.39
C GLY A 29 -14.95 7.96 14.18
N ASN A 30 -14.80 6.90 13.41
CA ASN A 30 -15.54 6.65 12.15
C ASN A 30 -16.72 5.69 12.35
N SER A 31 -17.22 5.57 13.57
CA SER A 31 -18.36 4.72 13.89
C SER A 31 -19.41 5.45 14.73
N GLY A 32 -20.65 5.00 14.64
CA GLY A 32 -21.80 5.49 15.40
C GLY A 32 -22.29 4.48 16.42
N SER A 33 -23.45 4.79 17.00
CA SER A 33 -24.20 3.86 17.84
C SER A 33 -25.68 3.88 17.47
N ILE A 34 -26.31 2.71 17.50
CA ILE A 34 -27.77 2.54 17.30
C ILE A 34 -28.32 1.92 18.57
N GLY A 35 -29.24 2.58 19.22
CA GLY A 35 -29.89 2.08 20.41
C GLY A 35 -31.38 2.44 20.45
N GLY A 36 -32.08 1.88 21.43
CA GLY A 36 -33.50 2.18 21.55
C GLY A 36 -34.22 1.32 22.59
N THR A 37 -35.54 1.46 22.59
CA THR A 37 -36.44 0.70 23.45
C THR A 37 -37.49 0.00 22.59
N VAL A 38 -37.66 -1.29 22.85
CA VAL A 38 -38.72 -2.09 22.23
C VAL A 38 -39.95 -2.09 23.14
N LEU A 39 -41.06 -1.68 22.57
CA LEU A 39 -42.36 -1.54 23.26
C LEU A 39 -43.41 -2.41 22.58
N ASP A 40 -44.43 -2.84 23.31
CA ASP A 40 -45.62 -3.41 22.73
C ASP A 40 -46.62 -2.31 22.26
N ALA A 41 -47.75 -2.71 21.70
CA ALA A 41 -48.78 -1.79 21.21
C ALA A 41 -49.34 -0.89 22.31
N THR A 42 -49.31 -1.33 23.59
CA THR A 42 -49.80 -0.58 24.76
C THR A 42 -48.76 0.39 25.33
N GLY A 43 -47.50 0.27 24.91
CA GLY A 43 -46.35 1.04 25.42
C GLY A 43 -45.60 0.35 26.54
N ALA A 44 -45.89 -0.91 26.87
CA ALA A 44 -45.12 -1.70 27.83
C ALA A 44 -43.80 -2.20 27.17
N VAL A 45 -42.75 -2.33 27.98
CA VAL A 45 -41.43 -2.75 27.49
C VAL A 45 -41.42 -4.24 27.15
N VAL A 46 -40.72 -4.61 26.06
CA VAL A 46 -40.54 -6.00 25.63
C VAL A 46 -39.12 -6.42 25.91
N ALA A 47 -38.93 -7.26 26.93
CA ALA A 47 -37.65 -7.86 27.29
C ALA A 47 -37.39 -9.12 26.44
N ASN A 48 -36.10 -9.48 26.32
CA ASN A 48 -35.61 -10.66 25.57
C ASN A 48 -35.96 -10.67 24.08
N ALA A 49 -36.31 -9.53 23.48
CA ALA A 49 -36.51 -9.43 22.04
C ALA A 49 -35.13 -9.44 21.37
N THR A 50 -34.97 -10.18 20.29
CA THR A 50 -33.76 -10.14 19.45
C THR A 50 -33.86 -8.99 18.48
N VAL A 51 -32.92 -8.08 18.54
CA VAL A 51 -32.74 -6.97 17.60
C VAL A 51 -31.53 -7.28 16.73
N GLU A 52 -31.68 -7.20 15.42
CA GLU A 52 -30.63 -7.43 14.44
C GLU A 52 -30.48 -6.17 13.58
N ILE A 53 -29.25 -5.75 13.32
CA ILE A 53 -28.92 -4.73 12.33
C ILE A 53 -28.05 -5.36 11.26
N ARG A 54 -28.40 -5.16 9.99
CA ARG A 54 -27.70 -5.73 8.84
C ARG A 54 -27.50 -4.70 7.75
N ASN A 55 -26.32 -4.67 7.14
CA ASN A 55 -26.07 -4.01 5.86
C ASN A 55 -25.70 -5.08 4.82
N PRO A 56 -26.51 -5.30 3.80
CA PRO A 56 -26.27 -6.34 2.80
C PRO A 56 -25.16 -5.95 1.79
N VAL A 57 -24.77 -4.69 1.71
CA VAL A 57 -23.70 -4.19 0.81
C VAL A 57 -22.34 -4.48 1.40
N SER A 58 -22.11 -4.11 2.67
CA SER A 58 -20.86 -4.36 3.39
C SER A 58 -20.75 -5.78 3.96
N GLY A 59 -21.85 -6.49 4.11
CA GLY A 59 -21.91 -7.79 4.78
C GLY A 59 -22.02 -7.70 6.31
N PHE A 60 -22.11 -6.50 6.87
CA PHE A 60 -22.22 -6.29 8.32
C PHE A 60 -23.51 -6.86 8.90
N ASP A 61 -23.41 -7.69 9.94
CA ASP A 61 -24.55 -8.31 10.66
C ASP A 61 -24.23 -8.37 12.15
N ARG A 62 -25.08 -7.76 12.97
CA ARG A 62 -25.01 -7.84 14.44
C ARG A 62 -26.35 -8.03 15.08
N LYS A 63 -26.38 -8.79 16.20
CA LYS A 63 -27.55 -9.06 17.02
C LYS A 63 -27.33 -8.60 18.45
N ALA A 64 -28.39 -8.07 19.04
CA ALA A 64 -28.48 -7.74 20.46
C ALA A 64 -29.80 -8.23 21.01
N THR A 65 -29.83 -8.49 22.33
CA THR A 65 -31.07 -8.86 23.03
C THR A 65 -31.51 -7.72 23.94
N THR A 66 -32.81 -7.40 23.98
CA THR A 66 -33.28 -6.34 24.86
C THR A 66 -33.16 -6.75 26.34
N ASP A 67 -32.75 -5.80 27.17
CA ASP A 67 -32.65 -5.95 28.62
C ASP A 67 -34.07 -5.97 29.29
N PRO A 68 -34.16 -6.20 30.62
CA PRO A 68 -35.47 -6.18 31.31
C PRO A 68 -36.23 -4.85 31.21
N SER A 69 -35.56 -3.77 30.83
CA SER A 69 -36.17 -2.46 30.53
C SER A 69 -36.53 -2.27 29.04
N GLY A 70 -36.50 -3.36 28.25
CA GLY A 70 -36.75 -3.35 26.83
C GLY A 70 -35.70 -2.62 25.99
N ARG A 71 -34.53 -2.30 26.54
CA ARG A 71 -33.46 -1.53 25.86
C ARG A 71 -32.48 -2.42 25.15
N PHE A 72 -32.07 -1.97 23.95
CA PHE A 72 -30.96 -2.55 23.20
C PHE A 72 -29.95 -1.48 22.81
N GLN A 73 -28.72 -1.88 22.50
CA GLN A 73 -27.69 -0.97 22.04
C GLN A 73 -26.65 -1.71 21.18
N PHE A 74 -26.30 -1.11 20.05
CA PHE A 74 -25.15 -1.43 19.23
C PHE A 74 -24.15 -0.28 19.30
N THR A 75 -22.93 -0.56 19.67
CA THR A 75 -21.82 0.39 19.68
C THR A 75 -20.82 0.03 18.57
N ASN A 76 -19.94 0.94 18.21
CA ASN A 76 -18.94 0.72 17.16
C ASN A 76 -19.59 0.23 15.84
N VAL A 77 -20.63 0.92 15.40
CA VAL A 77 -21.37 0.63 14.17
C VAL A 77 -20.76 1.48 13.05
N PRO A 78 -20.19 0.90 11.99
CA PRO A 78 -19.68 1.65 10.84
C PRO A 78 -20.72 2.60 10.25
N PHE A 79 -20.29 3.66 9.57
CA PHE A 79 -21.22 4.64 9.01
C PHE A 79 -21.85 4.12 7.72
N ASN A 80 -23.01 3.49 7.86
CA ASN A 80 -23.75 2.89 6.76
C ASN A 80 -25.28 2.95 7.02
N PRO A 81 -26.13 2.75 6.01
CA PRO A 81 -27.52 2.39 6.19
C PRO A 81 -27.64 0.94 6.67
N TYR A 82 -28.61 0.68 7.52
CA TYR A 82 -28.84 -0.64 8.10
C TYR A 82 -30.33 -1.01 8.05
N HIS A 83 -30.62 -2.29 7.82
CA HIS A 83 -31.93 -2.88 8.07
C HIS A 83 -31.98 -3.36 9.51
N LEU A 84 -32.87 -2.80 10.31
CA LEU A 84 -33.11 -3.22 11.67
C LEU A 84 -34.32 -4.14 11.70
N THR A 85 -34.16 -5.34 12.25
CA THR A 85 -35.24 -6.31 12.46
C THR A 85 -35.37 -6.62 13.94
N VAL A 86 -36.61 -6.67 14.46
CA VAL A 86 -36.87 -7.09 15.82
C VAL A 86 -37.80 -8.30 15.81
N VAL A 87 -37.35 -9.37 16.50
CA VAL A 87 -38.10 -10.61 16.66
C VAL A 87 -38.34 -10.87 18.15
N ALA A 88 -39.61 -11.06 18.54
CA ALA A 88 -39.98 -11.40 19.90
C ALA A 88 -41.16 -12.41 19.90
N GLU A 89 -41.13 -13.33 20.86
CA GLU A 89 -42.18 -14.35 20.97
C GLU A 89 -43.56 -13.71 21.24
N GLY A 90 -44.56 -14.08 20.43
CA GLY A 90 -45.92 -13.53 20.50
C GLY A 90 -46.15 -12.23 19.73
N PHE A 91 -45.12 -11.70 19.07
CA PHE A 91 -45.22 -10.48 18.26
C PHE A 91 -44.93 -10.79 16.78
N ALA A 92 -45.42 -9.92 15.91
CA ALA A 92 -45.04 -9.89 14.50
C ALA A 92 -43.63 -9.29 14.36
N ASP A 93 -42.85 -9.79 13.39
CA ASP A 93 -41.55 -9.25 13.08
C ASP A 93 -41.68 -7.76 12.71
N TYR A 94 -40.81 -6.94 13.31
CA TYR A 94 -40.71 -5.51 13.02
C TYR A 94 -39.48 -5.22 12.20
N VAL A 95 -39.63 -4.41 11.16
CA VAL A 95 -38.57 -4.04 10.26
C VAL A 95 -38.56 -2.53 10.05
N GLN A 96 -37.36 -1.94 10.07
CA GLN A 96 -37.15 -0.51 9.82
C GLN A 96 -35.74 -0.26 9.27
N ASP A 97 -35.65 0.64 8.29
CA ASP A 97 -34.33 1.15 7.85
C ASP A 97 -33.81 2.20 8.84
N VAL A 98 -32.53 2.14 9.13
CA VAL A 98 -31.86 3.01 10.06
C VAL A 98 -30.54 3.48 9.45
N GLU A 99 -30.32 4.78 9.38
CA GLU A 99 -29.05 5.33 8.89
C GLU A 99 -28.12 5.69 10.05
N SER A 100 -26.90 5.15 10.04
CA SER A 100 -25.81 5.54 10.92
C SER A 100 -24.72 6.20 10.06
N ARG A 101 -24.81 7.49 9.80
CA ARG A 101 -23.87 8.23 8.95
C ARG A 101 -23.06 9.30 9.70
N SER A 102 -23.13 9.29 11.03
CA SER A 102 -22.38 10.20 11.89
C SER A 102 -22.19 9.61 13.28
N SER A 103 -21.29 10.18 14.07
CA SER A 103 -21.11 9.79 15.48
C SER A 103 -22.28 10.17 16.40
N VAL A 104 -23.30 10.88 15.89
CA VAL A 104 -24.51 11.20 16.67
C VAL A 104 -25.30 9.92 16.91
N PRO A 105 -25.58 9.53 18.18
CA PRO A 105 -26.31 8.30 18.49
C PRO A 105 -27.72 8.28 17.90
N VAL A 106 -28.08 7.20 17.22
CA VAL A 106 -29.43 6.95 16.75
C VAL A 106 -30.23 6.29 17.87
N ASN A 107 -31.30 6.97 18.34
CA ASN A 107 -32.18 6.47 19.41
C ASN A 107 -33.56 6.19 18.87
N LEU A 108 -34.03 4.93 19.00
CA LEU A 108 -35.22 4.43 18.41
C LEU A 108 -36.28 4.05 19.48
N SER A 109 -37.53 4.21 19.15
CA SER A 109 -38.63 3.70 19.93
C SER A 109 -39.46 2.79 19.04
N LEU A 110 -39.30 1.47 19.19
CA LEU A 110 -39.84 0.44 18.29
C LEU A 110 -41.10 -0.18 18.92
N LYS A 111 -42.24 -0.05 18.24
CA LYS A 111 -43.52 -0.58 18.72
C LYS A 111 -43.88 -1.84 17.96
N LEU A 112 -43.90 -2.99 18.65
CA LEU A 112 -44.30 -4.27 18.11
C LEU A 112 -45.80 -4.43 18.08
N GLN A 113 -46.30 -5.12 17.08
CA GLN A 113 -47.71 -5.54 16.99
C GLN A 113 -47.83 -7.01 17.44
N VAL A 114 -48.90 -7.34 18.16
CA VAL A 114 -49.16 -8.73 18.59
C VAL A 114 -49.38 -9.59 17.34
N SER A 115 -48.80 -10.79 17.34
CA SER A 115 -48.98 -11.78 16.28
C SER A 115 -50.45 -12.26 16.20
N GLY A 116 -51.26 -11.58 15.42
CA GLY A 116 -52.70 -11.81 15.33
C GLY A 116 -53.25 -11.62 13.93
N SER A 117 -52.74 -12.29 12.99
CA SER A 117 -53.18 -12.72 11.66
C SER A 117 -51.99 -12.70 10.68
N MET A 118 -51.80 -13.86 10.08
CA MET A 118 -50.80 -14.22 9.12
C MET A 118 -50.33 -13.08 8.19
N THR A 119 -49.20 -12.50 8.52
CA THR A 119 -48.28 -11.99 7.51
C THR A 119 -46.86 -12.14 8.12
N SER A 120 -46.24 -13.28 7.93
CA SER A 120 -44.81 -13.34 8.07
C SER A 120 -44.23 -12.48 6.93
N VAL A 121 -43.81 -11.30 7.22
CA VAL A 121 -43.01 -10.50 6.29
C VAL A 121 -41.61 -11.12 6.33
N THR A 122 -41.39 -12.09 5.47
CA THR A 122 -40.01 -12.50 5.17
C THR A 122 -39.41 -11.33 4.42
N VAL A 123 -38.60 -10.53 5.10
CA VAL A 123 -37.82 -9.48 4.46
C VAL A 123 -36.73 -10.17 3.64
N GLN A 124 -37.05 -10.44 2.39
CA GLN A 124 -36.07 -10.68 1.39
C GLN A 124 -35.56 -9.29 0.95
N ALA A 125 -34.25 -9.06 0.99
CA ALA A 125 -33.66 -7.83 0.49
C ALA A 125 -34.26 -7.52 -0.89
N GLU A 126 -34.98 -6.41 -1.00
CA GLU A 126 -35.37 -5.88 -2.31
C GLU A 126 -34.17 -5.28 -2.99
N GLY A 127 -34.17 -5.13 -4.32
CA GLY A 127 -33.02 -4.59 -5.03
C GLY A 127 -32.59 -3.18 -4.55
N GLY A 128 -33.55 -2.42 -3.97
CA GLY A 128 -33.28 -1.12 -3.36
C GLY A 128 -32.41 -1.17 -2.10
N ASP A 129 -32.38 -2.30 -1.41
CA ASP A 129 -31.59 -2.49 -0.18
C ASP A 129 -30.12 -2.82 -0.47
N LEU A 130 -29.78 -3.09 -1.74
CA LEU A 130 -28.46 -3.46 -2.20
C LEU A 130 -27.67 -2.27 -2.78
N ILE A 131 -28.22 -1.07 -2.76
CA ILE A 131 -27.62 0.15 -3.30
C ILE A 131 -27.69 1.28 -2.27
N GLU A 132 -26.65 2.13 -2.26
CA GLU A 132 -26.51 3.19 -1.29
C GLU A 132 -26.63 4.58 -1.93
N ASN A 133 -27.60 5.38 -1.45
CA ASN A 133 -27.81 6.75 -1.95
C ASN A 133 -26.77 7.71 -1.33
N ASP A 134 -25.49 7.46 -1.58
CA ASP A 134 -24.38 8.30 -1.17
C ASP A 134 -23.68 8.87 -2.41
N PRO A 135 -23.31 10.18 -2.43
CA PRO A 135 -22.63 10.78 -3.55
C PRO A 135 -21.12 10.45 -3.62
N THR A 136 -20.55 9.86 -2.56
CA THR A 136 -19.16 9.44 -2.49
C THR A 136 -18.98 8.10 -3.23
N PHE A 137 -17.89 7.98 -3.99
CA PHE A 137 -17.51 6.69 -4.58
C PHE A 137 -16.65 5.94 -3.58
N HIS A 138 -17.16 4.83 -3.07
CA HIS A 138 -16.51 4.04 -2.04
C HIS A 138 -16.82 2.54 -2.16
N THR A 139 -16.04 1.75 -1.45
CA THR A 139 -16.25 0.31 -1.27
C THR A 139 -16.12 -0.03 0.21
N ASP A 140 -17.18 -0.63 0.75
CA ASP A 140 -17.17 -1.14 2.12
C ASP A 140 -16.74 -2.59 2.14
N VAL A 141 -15.86 -2.93 3.07
CA VAL A 141 -15.34 -4.28 3.28
C VAL A 141 -15.43 -4.62 4.76
N ASP A 142 -16.29 -5.58 5.10
CA ASP A 142 -16.43 -6.08 6.47
C ASP A 142 -15.54 -7.30 6.71
N ARG A 143 -15.26 -7.58 7.97
CA ARG A 143 -14.43 -8.71 8.41
C ARG A 143 -14.92 -10.08 7.90
N SER A 144 -16.20 -10.23 7.62
CA SER A 144 -16.75 -11.48 7.06
C SER A 144 -16.15 -11.83 5.69
N LEU A 145 -15.75 -10.82 4.91
CA LEU A 145 -15.04 -11.00 3.66
C LEU A 145 -13.55 -11.29 3.90
N PHE A 146 -12.87 -10.55 4.80
CA PHE A 146 -11.45 -10.73 5.13
C PHE A 146 -11.09 -12.19 5.42
N ASN A 147 -11.90 -12.85 6.22
CA ASN A 147 -11.64 -14.21 6.69
C ASN A 147 -11.72 -15.28 5.60
N ARG A 148 -12.20 -14.95 4.40
CA ARG A 148 -12.50 -15.94 3.34
C ARG A 148 -11.80 -15.66 2.02
N ILE A 149 -11.26 -14.48 1.82
CA ILE A 149 -10.40 -14.17 0.67
C ILE A 149 -9.05 -14.87 0.85
N PRO A 150 -8.57 -15.63 -0.14
CA PRO A 150 -7.21 -16.14 -0.15
C PRO A 150 -6.20 -15.00 -0.20
N LEU A 151 -5.38 -14.83 0.85
CA LEU A 151 -4.36 -13.79 0.95
C LEU A 151 -2.96 -14.37 0.76
N GLU A 152 -2.09 -13.63 0.07
CA GLU A 152 -0.73 -14.10 -0.24
C GLU A 152 0.18 -14.12 1.00
N SER A 153 0.07 -13.11 1.84
CA SER A 153 0.96 -12.93 3.00
C SER A 153 0.22 -12.29 4.16
N ALA A 154 0.46 -12.78 5.37
CA ALA A 154 -0.06 -12.16 6.58
C ALA A 154 0.56 -10.78 6.84
N SER A 155 1.83 -10.57 6.48
CA SER A 155 2.54 -9.28 6.65
C SER A 155 2.06 -8.18 5.71
N SER A 156 1.42 -8.53 4.59
CA SER A 156 0.83 -7.56 3.64
C SER A 156 -0.69 -7.70 3.51
N SER A 157 -1.33 -8.28 4.52
CA SER A 157 -2.76 -8.63 4.45
C SER A 157 -3.66 -7.40 4.26
N LEU A 158 -3.37 -6.26 4.85
CA LEU A 158 -4.14 -5.03 4.63
C LEU A 158 -4.09 -4.59 3.16
N SER A 159 -2.89 -4.53 2.59
CA SER A 159 -2.70 -4.14 1.19
C SER A 159 -3.34 -5.13 0.23
N SER A 160 -3.18 -6.42 0.49
CA SER A 160 -3.78 -7.48 -0.31
C SER A 160 -5.30 -7.42 -0.28
N GLU A 161 -5.89 -7.19 0.90
CA GLU A 161 -7.35 -7.07 1.06
C GLU A 161 -7.90 -5.88 0.25
N VAL A 162 -7.29 -4.71 0.38
CA VAL A 162 -7.69 -3.51 -0.37
C VAL A 162 -7.59 -3.75 -1.87
N THR A 163 -6.50 -4.38 -2.33
CA THR A 163 -6.27 -4.67 -3.76
C THR A 163 -7.29 -5.66 -4.33
N LEU A 164 -7.65 -6.69 -3.55
CA LEU A 164 -8.56 -7.75 -4.03
C LEU A 164 -10.03 -7.34 -3.98
N ALA A 165 -10.41 -6.45 -3.04
CA ALA A 165 -11.80 -6.08 -2.79
C ALA A 165 -12.24 -4.75 -3.42
N THR A 166 -11.30 -3.90 -3.84
CA THR A 166 -11.59 -2.53 -4.29
C THR A 166 -11.29 -2.34 -5.79
N PRO A 167 -12.18 -1.71 -6.56
CA PRO A 167 -11.92 -1.39 -7.96
C PRO A 167 -10.75 -0.41 -8.13
N GLY A 168 -9.93 -0.62 -9.16
CA GLY A 168 -8.92 0.36 -9.57
C GLY A 168 -7.66 0.40 -8.71
N ILE A 169 -7.42 -0.62 -7.91
CA ILE A 169 -6.18 -0.74 -7.14
C ILE A 169 -5.20 -1.66 -7.88
N ALA A 170 -4.01 -1.14 -8.17
CA ALA A 170 -2.85 -1.93 -8.55
C ALA A 170 -1.88 -1.96 -7.36
N ALA A 171 -1.27 -3.09 -7.07
CA ALA A 171 -0.26 -3.21 -6.03
C ALA A 171 1.10 -3.52 -6.64
N ASP A 172 2.18 -3.01 -6.05
CA ASP A 172 3.49 -3.52 -6.31
C ASP A 172 3.69 -4.88 -5.61
N SER A 173 4.78 -5.54 -5.92
CA SER A 173 5.09 -6.86 -5.40
C SER A 173 5.29 -6.90 -3.87
N ASN A 174 5.49 -5.76 -3.21
CA ASN A 174 5.77 -5.65 -1.78
C ASN A 174 4.66 -4.97 -0.97
N GLY A 175 3.46 -4.89 -1.55
CA GLY A 175 2.25 -4.44 -0.87
C GLY A 175 2.05 -2.92 -0.82
N LEU A 176 2.86 -2.14 -1.51
CA LEU A 176 2.52 -0.75 -1.80
C LEU A 176 1.45 -0.75 -2.90
N PHE A 177 0.29 -0.20 -2.62
CA PHE A 177 -0.79 -0.18 -3.59
C PHE A 177 -1.07 1.23 -4.11
N HIS A 178 -1.44 1.29 -5.39
CA HIS A 178 -1.65 2.48 -6.18
C HIS A 178 -3.11 2.58 -6.56
N GLY A 179 -3.79 3.59 -6.02
CA GLY A 179 -5.22 3.77 -6.27
C GLY A 179 -5.48 4.50 -7.58
N LEU A 180 -6.23 3.87 -8.49
CA LEU A 180 -6.70 4.50 -9.72
C LEU A 180 -5.56 5.08 -10.57
N GLY A 181 -4.48 4.31 -10.74
CA GLY A 181 -3.33 4.67 -11.57
C GLY A 181 -2.43 5.76 -11.01
N ASP A 182 -2.45 5.98 -9.72
CA ASP A 182 -1.76 7.07 -9.04
C ASP A 182 -0.56 6.56 -8.26
N HIS A 183 0.57 7.25 -8.33
CA HIS A 183 1.73 7.02 -7.46
C HIS A 183 1.71 7.89 -6.20
N ALA A 184 0.67 8.70 -6.01
CA ALA A 184 0.46 9.46 -4.80
C ALA A 184 0.24 8.53 -3.60
N GLU A 185 0.55 9.05 -2.43
CA GLU A 185 0.35 8.32 -1.19
C GLU A 185 -1.14 8.17 -0.84
N ASN A 186 -1.47 7.02 -0.27
CA ASN A 186 -2.82 6.73 0.21
C ASN A 186 -3.05 7.39 1.57
N SER A 187 -4.26 7.86 1.80
CA SER A 187 -4.67 8.42 3.09
C SER A 187 -5.28 7.32 3.96
N PHE A 188 -4.77 7.17 5.17
CA PHE A 188 -5.33 6.24 6.16
C PHE A 188 -5.92 6.99 7.34
N SER A 189 -7.09 6.54 7.78
CA SER A 189 -7.73 7.02 8.99
C SER A 189 -8.17 5.83 9.84
N VAL A 190 -7.56 5.64 11.00
CA VAL A 190 -7.90 4.55 11.94
C VAL A 190 -8.64 5.13 13.12
N ASP A 191 -9.93 4.82 13.27
CA ASP A 191 -10.82 5.42 14.28
C ASP A 191 -10.73 6.96 14.34
N GLY A 192 -10.47 7.61 13.18
CA GLY A 192 -10.32 9.04 13.05
C GLY A 192 -8.90 9.58 13.27
N GLN A 193 -7.94 8.77 13.66
CA GLN A 193 -6.52 9.14 13.66
C GLN A 193 -5.98 9.10 12.21
N PRO A 194 -5.39 10.17 11.68
CA PRO A 194 -4.65 10.12 10.43
C PRO A 194 -3.35 9.33 10.62
N ILE A 195 -3.00 8.49 9.64
CA ILE A 195 -1.73 7.78 9.57
C ILE A 195 -0.93 8.40 8.42
N THR A 196 0.29 8.82 8.69
CA THR A 196 1.13 9.62 7.78
C THR A 196 2.33 8.86 7.21
N ASP A 197 2.53 7.61 7.61
CA ASP A 197 3.51 6.69 7.03
C ASP A 197 2.86 5.80 5.97
N GLN A 198 3.66 5.38 5.00
CA GLN A 198 3.19 4.44 3.98
C GLN A 198 2.95 3.06 4.59
N GLN A 199 1.78 2.51 4.34
CA GLN A 199 1.37 1.20 4.87
C GLN A 199 1.86 0.07 3.95
N SER A 200 3.17 -0.02 3.78
CA SER A 200 3.85 -1.10 3.07
C SER A 200 4.92 -1.73 3.95
N LYS A 201 5.00 -3.05 3.96
CA LYS A 201 5.98 -3.81 4.78
C LYS A 201 7.44 -3.45 4.51
N VAL A 202 7.71 -2.75 3.40
CA VAL A 202 9.04 -2.27 3.04
C VAL A 202 9.38 -0.96 3.74
N PHE A 203 8.40 -0.11 4.00
CA PHE A 203 8.59 1.25 4.51
C PHE A 203 8.21 1.42 5.97
N SER A 204 7.19 0.71 6.41
CA SER A 204 6.67 0.74 7.78
C SER A 204 5.96 -0.58 8.11
N ASN A 205 5.62 -0.79 9.37
CA ASN A 205 4.73 -1.87 9.75
C ASN A 205 3.29 -1.50 9.40
N GLN A 206 2.59 -2.37 8.70
CA GLN A 206 1.18 -2.18 8.36
C GLN A 206 0.28 -2.23 9.60
N ILE A 207 -0.90 -1.62 9.47
CA ILE A 207 -1.98 -1.77 10.46
C ILE A 207 -2.37 -3.25 10.51
N PRO A 208 -2.30 -3.93 11.68
CA PRO A 208 -2.63 -5.35 11.75
C PRO A 208 -4.10 -5.59 11.39
N LEU A 209 -4.37 -6.41 10.39
CA LEU A 209 -5.72 -6.71 9.92
C LEU A 209 -6.59 -7.35 11.00
N ASP A 210 -5.98 -8.07 11.96
CA ASP A 210 -6.66 -8.65 13.13
C ASP A 210 -7.32 -7.60 14.02
N SER A 211 -6.80 -6.36 14.04
CA SER A 211 -7.37 -5.24 14.78
C SER A 211 -8.58 -4.59 14.09
N VAL A 212 -8.76 -4.84 12.79
CA VAL A 212 -9.76 -4.15 11.95
C VAL A 212 -11.09 -4.89 11.97
N GLN A 213 -12.19 -4.16 12.19
CA GLN A 213 -13.57 -4.64 12.09
C GLN A 213 -14.11 -4.47 10.66
N SER A 214 -13.90 -3.29 10.10
CA SER A 214 -14.37 -2.95 8.75
C SER A 214 -13.49 -1.86 8.16
N MET A 215 -13.45 -1.81 6.84
CA MET A 215 -12.82 -0.73 6.08
C MET A 215 -13.81 -0.13 5.10
N GLU A 216 -13.73 1.18 4.91
CA GLU A 216 -14.32 1.92 3.81
C GLU A 216 -13.16 2.45 2.95
N VAL A 217 -13.12 2.09 1.68
CA VAL A 217 -12.12 2.57 0.72
C VAL A 217 -12.80 3.58 -0.20
N ILE A 218 -12.45 4.85 -0.03
CA ILE A 218 -13.04 5.96 -0.80
C ILE A 218 -12.16 6.23 -2.00
N SER A 219 -12.67 5.96 -3.19
CA SER A 219 -11.97 6.11 -4.46
C SER A 219 -12.15 7.48 -5.11
N GLY A 220 -13.20 8.22 -4.74
CA GLY A 220 -13.48 9.53 -5.35
C GLY A 220 -14.25 10.50 -4.49
N ALA A 221 -13.87 11.77 -4.59
CA ALA A 221 -14.43 12.90 -3.87
C ALA A 221 -14.57 12.67 -2.36
N PRO A 222 -13.46 12.41 -1.65
CA PRO A 222 -13.50 12.10 -0.24
C PRO A 222 -14.13 13.25 0.56
N PRO A 223 -14.87 12.96 1.64
CA PRO A 223 -15.40 13.96 2.56
C PRO A 223 -14.32 14.94 3.08
N ALA A 224 -14.74 16.17 3.44
CA ALA A 224 -13.83 17.26 3.76
C ALA A 224 -12.92 17.02 5.00
N GLU A 225 -13.26 16.06 5.87
CA GLU A 225 -12.39 15.67 6.99
C GLU A 225 -11.10 14.97 6.57
N TYR A 226 -11.03 14.40 5.36
CA TYR A 226 -9.85 13.72 4.84
C TYR A 226 -9.07 14.61 3.89
N GLY A 227 -7.74 14.53 3.89
CA GLY A 227 -6.89 15.33 3.00
C GLY A 227 -5.40 15.06 3.25
N GLY A 228 -4.55 15.84 2.57
CA GLY A 228 -3.10 15.74 2.64
C GLY A 228 -2.50 14.66 1.73
N LYS A 229 -3.25 13.62 1.41
CA LYS A 229 -2.89 12.54 0.48
C LYS A 229 -4.04 12.32 -0.48
N THR A 230 -3.77 11.90 -1.69
CA THR A 230 -4.73 12.07 -2.78
C THR A 230 -5.09 10.79 -3.55
N SER A 231 -4.37 9.67 -3.35
CA SER A 231 -4.64 8.47 -4.13
C SER A 231 -6.03 7.89 -3.81
N VAL A 232 -6.16 7.23 -2.67
CA VAL A 232 -7.43 6.78 -2.09
C VAL A 232 -7.43 7.05 -0.59
N VAL A 233 -8.63 7.10 0.02
CA VAL A 233 -8.77 7.23 1.47
C VAL A 233 -9.27 5.90 2.03
N ILE A 234 -8.51 5.31 2.95
CA ILE A 234 -8.86 4.08 3.65
C ILE A 234 -9.24 4.41 5.08
N VAL A 235 -10.51 4.19 5.40
CA VAL A 235 -11.08 4.46 6.71
C VAL A 235 -11.26 3.14 7.43
N ALA A 236 -10.42 2.84 8.42
CA ALA A 236 -10.49 1.62 9.20
C ALA A 236 -11.20 1.87 10.53
N THR A 237 -12.18 1.04 10.84
CA THR A 237 -12.81 0.96 12.16
C THR A 237 -12.23 -0.25 12.87
N THR A 238 -11.66 -0.05 14.07
CA THR A 238 -11.07 -1.16 14.83
C THR A 238 -12.10 -1.92 15.64
N ARG A 239 -11.76 -3.13 16.03
CA ARG A 239 -12.59 -4.01 16.87
C ARG A 239 -12.66 -3.49 18.31
N SER A 240 -13.78 -3.73 18.97
CA SER A 240 -14.07 -3.28 20.33
C SER A 240 -14.62 -4.42 21.19
N GLY A 241 -14.32 -4.39 22.49
CA GLY A 241 -14.95 -5.28 23.48
C GLY A 241 -16.12 -4.64 24.22
N GLN A 242 -16.54 -3.42 23.89
CA GLN A 242 -17.63 -2.75 24.58
C GLN A 242 -18.95 -3.49 24.39
N GLY A 243 -19.66 -3.74 25.49
CA GLY A 243 -20.90 -4.50 25.49
C GLY A 243 -20.71 -6.03 25.47
N VAL A 244 -19.49 -6.52 25.37
CA VAL A 244 -19.15 -7.95 25.35
C VAL A 244 -19.11 -8.47 26.80
N THR A 245 -20.25 -8.89 27.32
CA THR A 245 -20.38 -9.39 28.69
C THR A 245 -19.88 -10.82 28.88
N THR A 246 -19.86 -11.60 27.82
CA THR A 246 -19.25 -12.93 27.79
C THR A 246 -17.95 -12.85 27.00
N PRO A 247 -16.80 -13.04 27.66
CA PRO A 247 -15.53 -13.02 26.93
C PRO A 247 -15.53 -14.01 25.77
N HIS A 248 -15.07 -13.57 24.61
CA HIS A 248 -14.85 -14.43 23.46
C HIS A 248 -13.55 -14.02 22.73
N GLY A 249 -12.95 -14.98 22.11
CA GLY A 249 -11.71 -14.77 21.42
C GLY A 249 -11.33 -15.98 20.56
N SER A 250 -10.14 -15.90 20.00
CA SER A 250 -9.58 -17.01 19.24
C SER A 250 -8.07 -17.11 19.42
N VAL A 251 -7.57 -18.31 19.21
CA VAL A 251 -6.15 -18.59 19.00
C VAL A 251 -6.04 -19.35 17.69
N THR A 252 -5.29 -18.82 16.75
CA THR A 252 -5.06 -19.41 15.44
C THR A 252 -3.58 -19.69 15.23
N ALA A 253 -3.27 -20.81 14.62
CA ALA A 253 -1.91 -21.19 14.23
C ALA A 253 -1.91 -21.67 12.79
N SER A 254 -1.00 -21.15 11.98
CA SER A 254 -0.83 -21.57 10.61
C SER A 254 0.61 -21.96 10.29
N TYR A 255 0.75 -22.85 9.31
CA TYR A 255 2.03 -23.28 8.76
C TYR A 255 1.90 -23.51 7.26
N GLY A 256 2.92 -23.13 6.50
CA GLY A 256 2.84 -23.19 5.04
C GLY A 256 4.19 -23.27 4.33
N SER A 257 4.14 -23.02 3.04
CA SER A 257 5.30 -22.98 2.15
C SER A 257 6.37 -22.02 2.66
N PHE A 258 7.61 -22.27 2.31
CA PHE A 258 8.80 -21.51 2.74
C PHE A 258 9.01 -21.48 4.26
N GLY A 259 8.45 -22.45 5.00
CA GLY A 259 8.50 -22.48 6.45
C GLY A 259 7.73 -21.32 7.10
N SER A 260 6.81 -20.70 6.37
CA SER A 260 5.97 -19.63 6.91
C SER A 260 5.12 -20.16 8.05
N SER A 261 5.13 -19.48 9.17
CA SER A 261 4.36 -19.84 10.35
C SER A 261 3.79 -18.58 11.01
N ASN A 262 2.54 -18.64 11.43
CA ASN A 262 1.90 -17.56 12.15
C ASN A 262 1.18 -18.11 13.38
N LEU A 263 1.26 -17.37 14.47
CA LEU A 263 0.47 -17.59 15.67
C LEU A 263 -0.22 -16.28 16.00
N ALA A 264 -1.55 -16.30 16.08
CA ALA A 264 -2.34 -15.15 16.46
C ALA A 264 -3.29 -15.48 17.61
N ALA A 265 -3.50 -14.52 18.48
CA ALA A 265 -4.45 -14.61 19.59
C ALA A 265 -5.23 -13.31 19.70
N GLU A 266 -6.53 -13.41 19.94
CA GLU A 266 -7.40 -12.27 20.13
C GLU A 266 -8.41 -12.52 21.24
N LEU A 267 -8.77 -11.46 21.95
CA LEU A 267 -9.73 -11.49 23.05
C LEU A 267 -10.55 -10.22 23.08
N ALA A 268 -11.87 -10.36 23.06
CA ALA A 268 -12.84 -9.30 23.34
C ALA A 268 -13.55 -9.59 24.65
N TYR A 269 -13.57 -8.63 25.57
CA TYR A 269 -14.29 -8.72 26.82
C TYR A 269 -14.66 -7.36 27.36
N GLY A 270 -15.65 -7.32 28.22
CA GLY A 270 -16.11 -6.04 28.76
C GLY A 270 -17.37 -6.17 29.60
N GLY A 271 -18.01 -5.05 29.77
CA GLY A 271 -19.26 -4.88 30.50
C GLY A 271 -20.16 -3.86 29.81
N LYS A 272 -21.19 -3.44 30.53
CA LYS A 272 -22.17 -2.48 29.99
C LYS A 272 -21.52 -1.14 29.57
N ASN A 273 -20.55 -0.65 30.36
CA ASN A 273 -19.96 0.68 30.20
C ASN A 273 -18.47 0.66 29.84
N TRP A 274 -17.89 -0.49 29.57
CA TRP A 274 -16.49 -0.61 29.23
C TRP A 274 -16.25 -1.82 28.30
N GLY A 275 -15.16 -1.80 27.63
CA GLY A 275 -14.73 -2.91 26.82
C GLY A 275 -13.25 -2.88 26.58
N ASN A 276 -12.68 -4.03 26.34
CA ASN A 276 -11.31 -4.20 25.90
C ASN A 276 -11.27 -5.21 24.77
N PHE A 277 -10.54 -4.86 23.72
CA PHE A 277 -10.18 -5.76 22.66
C PHE A 277 -8.67 -5.77 22.55
N ILE A 278 -8.07 -6.95 22.64
CA ILE A 278 -6.64 -7.15 22.47
C ILE A 278 -6.39 -8.20 21.39
N SER A 279 -5.42 -7.93 20.52
CA SER A 279 -4.89 -8.91 19.57
C SER A 279 -3.37 -8.88 19.57
N ALA A 280 -2.77 -10.06 19.41
CA ALA A 280 -1.34 -10.23 19.26
C ALA A 280 -1.07 -11.31 18.21
N ASN A 281 -0.14 -11.05 17.31
CA ASN A 281 0.30 -12.05 16.36
C ASN A 281 1.82 -12.03 16.16
N GLY A 282 2.36 -13.15 15.68
CA GLY A 282 3.75 -13.29 15.29
C GLY A 282 3.85 -14.13 14.03
N LEU A 283 4.49 -13.58 13.02
CA LEU A 283 4.77 -14.20 11.73
C LEU A 283 6.27 -14.46 11.58
N ASN A 284 6.62 -15.62 11.04
CA ASN A 284 7.96 -15.91 10.55
C ASN A 284 7.84 -16.53 9.15
N SER A 285 8.71 -16.15 8.23
CA SER A 285 8.67 -16.63 6.85
C SER A 285 10.08 -16.70 6.26
N GLY A 286 10.33 -17.70 5.43
CA GLY A 286 11.49 -17.77 4.55
C GLY A 286 11.29 -16.99 3.23
N ARG A 287 10.06 -16.50 2.98
CA ARG A 287 9.69 -15.57 1.91
C ARG A 287 8.88 -14.44 2.54
N PHE A 288 9.57 -13.49 3.19
CA PHE A 288 8.91 -12.42 3.94
C PHE A 288 8.47 -11.27 3.05
N LEU A 289 9.36 -10.81 2.19
CA LEU A 289 9.05 -9.89 1.11
C LEU A 289 8.63 -10.67 -0.13
N ASP A 290 8.28 -9.97 -1.18
CA ASP A 290 8.15 -10.60 -2.49
C ASP A 290 9.51 -10.47 -3.21
N PRO A 291 10.26 -11.56 -3.35
CA PRO A 291 11.57 -11.52 -3.99
C PRO A 291 11.41 -11.32 -5.49
N PRO A 292 12.42 -10.75 -6.17
CA PRO A 292 12.42 -10.59 -7.60
C PRO A 292 12.31 -11.90 -8.37
N GLU A 293 12.67 -13.01 -7.74
CA GLU A 293 12.77 -14.30 -8.38
C GLU A 293 11.70 -15.28 -7.91
N PHE A 294 11.42 -16.27 -8.76
CA PHE A 294 10.57 -17.40 -8.39
C PHE A 294 11.24 -18.28 -7.33
N VAL A 295 12.57 -18.39 -7.38
CA VAL A 295 13.40 -19.02 -6.34
C VAL A 295 13.70 -18.01 -5.25
N VAL A 296 13.51 -18.42 -4.00
CA VAL A 296 13.75 -17.53 -2.85
C VAL A 296 15.22 -17.51 -2.47
N LEU A 297 15.81 -16.34 -2.57
CA LEU A 297 17.20 -16.09 -2.21
C LEU A 297 17.24 -14.97 -1.17
N HIS A 298 17.79 -15.24 0.03
CA HIS A 298 18.03 -14.24 1.06
C HIS A 298 16.77 -13.39 1.38
N ASP A 299 15.68 -14.04 1.87
CA ASP A 299 14.39 -13.37 2.06
C ASP A 299 13.69 -13.81 3.35
N LYS A 300 14.46 -14.12 4.41
CA LYS A 300 13.87 -14.44 5.71
C LYS A 300 13.39 -13.18 6.41
N GLY A 301 12.29 -13.31 7.13
CA GLY A 301 11.81 -12.24 7.97
C GLY A 301 10.83 -12.70 9.03
N ASN A 302 10.61 -11.84 10.00
CA ASN A 302 9.60 -12.02 11.03
C ASN A 302 8.92 -10.70 11.37
N GLU A 303 7.71 -10.80 11.87
CA GLU A 303 6.89 -9.68 12.30
C GLU A 303 6.15 -10.04 13.58
N GLU A 304 6.01 -9.09 14.47
CA GLU A 304 5.27 -9.18 15.73
C GLU A 304 4.36 -7.96 15.85
N ASN A 305 3.09 -8.19 16.14
CA ASN A 305 2.10 -7.14 16.32
C ASN A 305 1.37 -7.31 17.65
N LEU A 306 1.13 -6.21 18.32
CA LEU A 306 0.27 -6.09 19.48
C LEU A 306 -0.66 -4.89 19.28
N PHE A 307 -1.95 -5.13 19.40
CA PHE A 307 -2.96 -4.08 19.40
C PHE A 307 -3.87 -4.22 20.62
N ASP A 308 -4.16 -3.11 21.28
CA ASP A 308 -5.08 -3.04 22.41
C ASP A 308 -5.98 -1.83 22.30
N ARG A 309 -7.29 -2.07 22.34
CA ARG A 309 -8.31 -1.03 22.38
C ARG A 309 -9.09 -1.10 23.67
N VAL A 310 -9.12 0.03 24.38
CA VAL A 310 -9.93 0.21 25.59
C VAL A 310 -11.02 1.24 25.33
N ASP A 311 -12.26 0.85 25.51
CA ASP A 311 -13.43 1.73 25.49
C ASP A 311 -13.99 1.86 26.90
N TYR A 312 -14.28 3.06 27.34
CA TYR A 312 -14.90 3.31 28.64
C TYR A 312 -15.96 4.40 28.58
N GLN A 313 -17.17 4.04 28.92
CA GLN A 313 -18.32 4.94 28.99
C GLN A 313 -18.56 5.37 30.44
N PHE A 314 -18.25 6.60 30.76
CA PHE A 314 -18.37 7.12 32.12
C PHE A 314 -19.82 7.52 32.44
N THR A 315 -20.58 8.20 31.60
CA THR A 315 -22.04 8.43 31.69
C THR A 315 -22.73 8.18 30.36
N THR A 316 -23.99 8.56 30.25
CA THR A 316 -24.76 8.47 29.01
C THR A 316 -24.35 9.51 27.94
N ALA A 317 -23.55 10.48 28.30
CA ALA A 317 -23.17 11.56 27.39
C ALA A 317 -21.71 11.52 26.93
N ASP A 318 -20.87 10.80 27.63
CA ASP A 318 -19.46 10.94 27.43
C ASP A 318 -18.69 9.59 27.31
N SER A 319 -17.74 9.19 26.43
CA SER A 319 -16.84 8.00 26.37
C SER A 319 -15.39 8.32 26.08
N LEU A 320 -14.52 7.58 26.62
CA LEU A 320 -13.11 7.52 26.28
C LEU A 320 -12.84 6.29 25.43
N HIS A 321 -12.03 6.47 24.45
CA HIS A 321 -11.50 5.44 23.58
C HIS A 321 -9.99 5.59 23.54
N LEU A 322 -9.28 4.50 23.66
CA LEU A 322 -7.82 4.47 23.62
C LEU A 322 -7.38 3.31 22.75
N ASN A 323 -6.69 3.63 21.66
CA ASN A 323 -5.96 2.65 20.85
C ASN A 323 -4.48 2.68 21.24
N PHE A 324 -3.92 1.52 21.46
CA PHE A 324 -2.50 1.27 21.62
C PHE A 324 -2.06 0.25 20.58
N GLY A 325 -0.96 0.52 19.88
CA GLY A 325 -0.36 -0.37 18.88
C GLY A 325 1.14 -0.45 19.05
N TYR A 326 1.69 -1.64 18.94
CA TYR A 326 3.10 -1.89 18.81
C TYR A 326 3.34 -2.95 17.75
N SER A 327 4.21 -2.65 16.80
CA SER A 327 4.60 -3.59 15.75
C SER A 327 6.11 -3.57 15.57
N ARG A 328 6.67 -4.72 15.28
CA ARG A 328 8.09 -4.87 14.97
C ARG A 328 8.26 -5.85 13.83
N SER A 329 9.07 -5.49 12.84
CA SER A 329 9.52 -6.42 11.81
C SER A 329 11.03 -6.42 11.71
N TRP A 330 11.54 -7.54 11.25
CA TRP A 330 12.92 -7.72 10.81
C TRP A 330 12.90 -8.59 9.56
N PHE A 331 13.64 -8.18 8.52
CA PHE A 331 13.69 -8.93 7.27
C PHE A 331 15.00 -8.69 6.52
N GLN A 332 15.37 -9.68 5.74
CA GLN A 332 16.46 -9.62 4.77
C GLN A 332 16.01 -8.90 3.50
N THR A 333 16.92 -8.25 2.80
CA THR A 333 16.68 -7.75 1.45
C THR A 333 16.83 -8.90 0.47
N PRO A 334 15.82 -9.23 -0.35
CA PRO A 334 15.92 -10.31 -1.31
C PRO A 334 17.02 -10.09 -2.34
N ASN A 335 17.73 -11.12 -2.70
CA ASN A 335 18.70 -11.10 -3.80
C ASN A 335 18.01 -11.43 -5.13
N SER A 336 18.56 -10.94 -6.21
CA SER A 336 18.09 -11.10 -7.57
C SER A 336 19.13 -11.83 -8.41
N LEU A 337 18.71 -12.84 -9.18
CA LEU A 337 19.57 -13.50 -10.18
C LEU A 337 20.04 -12.51 -11.25
N ASP A 338 19.21 -11.52 -11.60
CA ASP A 338 19.56 -10.44 -12.53
C ASP A 338 20.75 -9.65 -12.01
N GLY A 339 20.68 -9.21 -10.76
CA GLY A 339 21.76 -8.50 -10.10
C GLY A 339 23.03 -9.33 -9.98
N GLU A 340 22.87 -10.63 -9.77
CA GLU A 340 24.00 -11.54 -9.58
C GLU A 340 24.62 -12.03 -10.88
N ASN A 341 23.87 -12.18 -11.94
CA ASN A 341 24.34 -12.67 -13.23
C ASN A 341 24.79 -11.55 -14.18
N ALA A 342 24.34 -10.33 -13.94
CA ALA A 342 24.59 -9.20 -14.84
C ALA A 342 25.99 -8.59 -14.73
N THR A 343 26.82 -8.99 -13.79
CA THR A 343 28.13 -8.41 -13.55
C THR A 343 29.22 -9.46 -13.35
N PRO A 344 30.52 -9.14 -13.57
CA PRO A 344 31.63 -9.98 -13.15
C PRO A 344 31.66 -10.23 -11.62
N TRP A 345 30.93 -9.44 -10.87
CA TRP A 345 30.69 -9.53 -9.43
C TRP A 345 29.47 -10.37 -9.08
N SER A 346 28.91 -11.06 -10.06
CA SER A 346 27.65 -11.78 -9.91
C SER A 346 27.64 -12.76 -8.74
N GLY A 347 28.71 -13.37 -8.37
CA GLY A 347 28.79 -14.19 -7.18
C GLY A 347 28.89 -13.40 -5.86
N LEU A 348 29.04 -12.08 -5.89
CA LEU A 348 29.24 -11.28 -4.67
C LEU A 348 27.94 -10.97 -3.94
N ASN A 349 26.80 -11.09 -4.60
CA ASN A 349 25.49 -10.77 -4.03
C ASN A 349 24.86 -11.95 -3.25
N GLY A 350 25.64 -12.95 -2.86
CA GLY A 350 25.24 -13.94 -1.86
C GLY A 350 25.01 -15.36 -2.35
N ILE A 351 25.27 -15.69 -3.62
CA ILE A 351 25.26 -17.07 -4.11
C ILE A 351 26.70 -17.60 -4.14
N GLU A 352 27.10 -18.26 -3.06
CA GLU A 352 28.46 -18.78 -2.87
C GLU A 352 29.05 -19.60 -4.05
N PRO A 353 28.32 -20.45 -4.75
CA PRO A 353 28.88 -21.19 -5.89
C PRO A 353 29.29 -20.28 -7.05
N GLN A 354 28.61 -19.15 -7.23
CA GLN A 354 28.92 -18.20 -8.28
C GLN A 354 30.10 -17.31 -7.92
N MET A 355 30.28 -16.99 -6.65
CA MET A 355 31.46 -16.28 -6.15
C MET A 355 32.75 -17.04 -6.47
N ALA A 356 32.79 -18.36 -6.32
CA ALA A 356 33.92 -19.20 -6.66
C ALA A 356 34.25 -19.16 -8.16
N ALA A 357 33.23 -19.00 -9.03
CA ALA A 357 33.45 -18.93 -10.47
C ALA A 357 34.00 -17.56 -10.92
N PHE A 358 33.74 -16.47 -10.18
CA PHE A 358 34.22 -15.14 -10.50
C PHE A 358 35.44 -14.67 -9.69
N ASN A 359 36.02 -15.56 -8.87
CA ASN A 359 37.15 -15.22 -7.97
C ASN A 359 36.85 -14.08 -6.98
N GLY A 360 35.63 -13.95 -6.48
CA GLY A 360 35.08 -13.05 -5.46
C GLY A 360 36.07 -12.30 -4.55
N ILE A 361 37.06 -11.61 -5.16
CA ILE A 361 38.14 -10.92 -4.44
C ILE A 361 37.82 -9.43 -4.46
N GLY A 362 37.61 -8.87 -3.29
CA GLY A 362 37.44 -7.42 -3.13
C GLY A 362 38.70 -6.64 -3.44
N PRO A 363 38.63 -5.31 -3.52
CA PRO A 363 39.76 -4.43 -3.86
C PRO A 363 40.97 -4.56 -2.93
N ASN A 364 40.76 -5.04 -1.72
CA ASN A 364 41.80 -5.29 -0.72
C ASN A 364 42.45 -6.68 -0.82
N GLY A 365 42.11 -7.46 -1.83
CA GLY A 365 42.65 -8.81 -2.05
C GLY A 365 42.05 -9.89 -1.16
N THR A 366 41.01 -9.61 -0.41
CA THR A 366 40.24 -10.60 0.40
C THR A 366 39.01 -11.08 -0.34
N LEU A 367 38.52 -12.28 0.01
CA LEU A 367 37.24 -12.77 -0.48
C LEU A 367 36.12 -11.86 0.04
N VAL A 368 35.21 -11.48 -0.85
CA VAL A 368 34.02 -10.76 -0.48
C VAL A 368 33.01 -11.72 0.19
N GLY A 369 32.47 -11.29 1.31
CA GLY A 369 31.45 -12.05 2.04
C GLY A 369 30.09 -12.10 1.32
N PRO A 370 29.16 -12.90 1.83
CA PRO A 370 27.80 -12.94 1.29
C PRO A 370 27.07 -11.60 1.50
N ALA A 371 26.15 -11.27 0.62
CA ALA A 371 25.21 -10.19 0.84
C ALA A 371 24.27 -10.54 2.02
N ASP A 372 24.30 -9.72 3.06
CA ASP A 372 23.47 -9.90 4.26
C ASP A 372 22.72 -8.62 4.66
N GLN A 373 22.34 -7.82 3.65
CA GLN A 373 21.52 -6.62 3.80
C GLN A 373 20.20 -6.95 4.49
N ARG A 374 19.78 -6.11 5.41
CA ARG A 374 18.57 -6.37 6.20
C ARG A 374 17.96 -5.09 6.76
N SER A 375 16.67 -5.15 7.01
CA SER A 375 15.93 -4.07 7.65
C SER A 375 15.37 -4.48 9.00
N LYS A 376 15.13 -3.49 9.84
CA LYS A 376 14.40 -3.61 11.09
C LYS A 376 13.51 -2.38 11.25
N ILE A 377 12.21 -2.61 11.44
CA ILE A 377 11.23 -1.55 11.64
C ILE A 377 10.56 -1.76 13.00
N GLY A 378 10.43 -0.68 13.77
CA GLY A 378 9.68 -0.65 15.01
C GLY A 378 8.63 0.46 14.94
N THR A 379 7.37 0.13 15.17
CA THR A 379 6.25 1.07 15.16
C THR A 379 5.57 1.10 16.53
N PHE A 380 5.32 2.28 17.02
CA PHE A 380 4.55 2.52 18.24
C PHE A 380 3.44 3.51 17.96
N ASN A 381 2.23 3.25 18.44
CA ASN A 381 1.07 4.11 18.29
C ASN A 381 0.26 4.20 19.57
N ILE A 382 -0.17 5.41 19.92
CA ILE A 382 -1.14 5.66 20.99
C ILE A 382 -2.10 6.76 20.57
N ALA A 383 -3.40 6.50 20.65
CA ALA A 383 -4.44 7.41 20.20
C ALA A 383 -5.63 7.44 21.17
N PRO A 384 -5.61 8.29 22.18
CA PRO A 384 -6.78 8.57 23.01
C PRO A 384 -7.76 9.47 22.26
N SER A 385 -9.06 9.21 22.43
CA SER A 385 -10.13 10.05 21.91
C SER A 385 -11.29 10.12 22.89
N TRP A 386 -11.81 11.30 23.11
CA TRP A 386 -12.96 11.58 23.97
C TRP A 386 -14.12 12.11 23.13
N THR A 387 -15.30 11.56 23.35
CA THR A 387 -16.54 11.99 22.71
C THR A 387 -17.55 12.45 23.74
N HIS A 388 -18.24 13.56 23.49
CA HIS A 388 -19.26 14.14 24.33
C HIS A 388 -20.56 14.37 23.55
N VAL A 389 -21.64 13.73 23.98
CA VAL A 389 -22.98 13.98 23.45
C VAL A 389 -23.56 15.23 24.05
N ILE A 390 -23.49 16.34 23.33
CA ILE A 390 -24.03 17.63 23.78
C ILE A 390 -25.55 17.57 23.94
N ASN A 391 -26.22 16.94 22.99
CA ASN A 391 -27.67 16.68 22.99
C ASN A 391 -28.02 15.61 21.94
N ALA A 392 -29.29 15.30 21.79
CA ALA A 392 -29.76 14.25 20.84
C ALA A 392 -29.34 14.49 19.37
N ASN A 393 -28.89 15.68 19.02
CA ASN A 393 -28.56 16.09 17.66
C ASN A 393 -27.08 16.47 17.48
N ALA A 394 -26.32 16.56 18.56
CA ALA A 394 -24.96 17.09 18.51
C ALA A 394 -23.98 16.29 19.35
N VAL A 395 -22.84 15.97 18.76
CA VAL A 395 -21.72 15.28 19.39
C VAL A 395 -20.42 16.05 19.12
N TYR A 396 -19.61 16.19 20.15
CA TYR A 396 -18.26 16.73 20.08
C TYR A 396 -17.24 15.62 20.27
N THR A 397 -16.16 15.63 19.50
CA THR A 397 -15.05 14.67 19.60
C THR A 397 -13.73 15.41 19.73
N LEU A 398 -12.88 14.99 20.66
CA LEU A 398 -11.52 15.44 20.83
C LEU A 398 -10.59 14.23 20.85
N GLY A 399 -9.68 14.15 19.89
CA GLY A 399 -8.67 13.10 19.80
C GLY A 399 -7.26 13.66 19.85
N ALA A 400 -6.35 12.91 20.42
CA ALA A 400 -4.92 13.14 20.36
C ALA A 400 -4.24 11.87 19.86
N PHE A 401 -3.06 11.98 19.27
CA PHE A 401 -2.32 10.80 18.84
C PHE A 401 -0.81 11.07 18.81
N VAL A 402 -0.07 10.00 19.01
CA VAL A 402 1.37 9.92 18.76
C VAL A 402 1.65 8.58 18.07
N ARG A 403 2.27 8.64 16.91
CA ARG A 403 2.77 7.47 16.18
C ARG A 403 4.25 7.68 15.89
N ARG A 404 5.05 6.65 16.09
CA ARG A 404 6.48 6.67 15.81
C ARG A 404 6.89 5.42 15.07
N ASP A 405 7.63 5.62 13.99
CA ASP A 405 8.29 4.59 13.20
C ASP A 405 9.80 4.79 13.26
N ASP A 406 10.53 3.74 13.68
CA ASP A 406 11.98 3.66 13.66
C ASP A 406 12.39 2.65 12.59
N TYR A 407 12.90 3.13 11.47
CA TYR A 407 13.37 2.31 10.35
C TYR A 407 14.89 2.25 10.33
N ASN A 408 15.43 1.04 10.32
CA ASN A 408 16.84 0.79 10.20
C ASN A 408 17.11 -0.15 9.02
N TYR A 409 17.96 0.28 8.10
CA TYR A 409 18.51 -0.55 7.04
C TYR A 409 20.01 -0.72 7.27
N TYR A 410 20.47 -1.95 7.24
CA TYR A 410 21.86 -2.30 7.49
C TYR A 410 22.47 -2.82 6.19
N PRO A 411 23.61 -2.26 5.76
CA PRO A 411 24.39 -2.82 4.66
C PRO A 411 24.91 -4.20 5.01
N SER A 412 25.49 -4.89 4.02
CA SER A 412 26.22 -6.13 4.25
C SER A 412 27.40 -5.91 5.18
N SER A 413 27.77 -6.95 5.93
CA SER A 413 28.93 -6.93 6.83
C SER A 413 30.24 -6.65 6.08
N ASP A 414 30.33 -7.14 4.83
CA ASP A 414 31.31 -6.71 3.85
C ASP A 414 30.62 -5.75 2.85
N PRO A 415 30.92 -4.45 2.86
CA PRO A 415 30.24 -3.48 2.02
C PRO A 415 30.40 -3.74 0.51
N PHE A 416 31.41 -4.50 0.10
CA PHE A 416 31.58 -4.87 -1.31
C PHE A 416 30.57 -5.91 -1.79
N ALA A 417 29.96 -6.63 -0.88
CA ALA A 417 28.85 -7.53 -1.20
C ALA A 417 27.56 -6.79 -1.62
N ASP A 418 27.49 -5.49 -1.35
CA ASP A 418 26.36 -4.65 -1.77
C ASP A 418 26.46 -4.16 -3.21
N LEU A 419 27.59 -4.43 -3.90
CA LEU A 419 27.78 -3.98 -5.27
C LEU A 419 26.77 -4.67 -6.19
N GLY A 420 25.88 -3.87 -6.76
CA GLY A 420 24.95 -4.30 -7.82
C GLY A 420 25.48 -3.98 -9.22
N PRO A 421 24.64 -4.21 -10.26
CA PRO A 421 24.95 -3.73 -11.60
C PRO A 421 25.32 -2.24 -11.58
N PRO A 422 26.33 -1.79 -12.33
CA PRO A 422 26.81 -0.40 -12.28
C PRO A 422 25.75 0.66 -12.60
N SER A 423 24.73 0.28 -13.36
CA SER A 423 23.60 1.15 -13.66
C SER A 423 22.61 1.27 -12.49
N LEU A 424 22.68 0.40 -11.48
CA LEU A 424 21.70 0.30 -10.39
C LEU A 424 22.31 0.65 -9.05
N GLN A 425 23.38 -0.03 -8.61
CA GLN A 425 23.96 0.20 -7.30
C GLN A 425 25.50 0.17 -7.32
N ARG A 426 26.12 1.31 -6.95
CA ARG A 426 27.57 1.52 -6.91
C ARG A 426 28.07 1.81 -5.50
N GLN A 427 27.17 1.85 -4.54
CA GLN A 427 27.46 2.17 -3.14
C GLN A 427 26.83 1.19 -2.19
N SER A 428 27.53 0.95 -1.08
CA SER A 428 26.96 0.33 0.10
C SER A 428 26.21 1.41 0.88
N VAL A 429 25.00 1.11 1.33
CA VAL A 429 24.10 2.07 1.97
C VAL A 429 23.62 1.55 3.31
N GLY A 430 23.65 2.42 4.32
CA GLY A 430 22.97 2.17 5.60
C GLY A 430 22.04 3.34 5.90
N GLN A 431 20.91 3.06 6.54
CA GLN A 431 19.95 4.09 6.93
C GLN A 431 19.44 3.86 8.36
N ASN A 432 19.33 4.96 9.11
CA ASN A 432 18.55 5.01 10.33
C ASN A 432 17.62 6.22 10.24
N ARG A 433 16.35 5.94 10.04
CA ARG A 433 15.29 6.95 9.89
C ARG A 433 14.30 6.83 11.03
N THR A 434 13.92 7.98 11.60
CA THR A 434 12.84 8.09 12.57
C THR A 434 11.79 9.07 12.08
N LEU A 435 10.54 8.64 12.07
CA LEU A 435 9.37 9.45 11.81
C LEU A 435 8.49 9.45 13.07
N THR A 436 8.26 10.61 13.67
CA THR A 436 7.34 10.75 14.80
C THR A 436 6.24 11.73 14.43
N ASN A 437 5.01 11.25 14.30
CA ASN A 437 3.84 12.06 14.05
C ASN A 437 3.03 12.23 15.34
N ALA A 438 2.75 13.46 15.73
CA ALA A 438 1.93 13.79 16.89
C ALA A 438 0.88 14.84 16.50
N GLY A 439 -0.33 14.71 17.00
CA GLY A 439 -1.38 15.64 16.64
C GLY A 439 -2.61 15.65 17.53
N LEU A 440 -3.47 16.60 17.22
CA LEU A 440 -4.77 16.81 17.84
C LEU A 440 -5.84 16.95 16.78
N ARG A 441 -6.98 16.34 17.03
CA ARG A 441 -8.18 16.48 16.22
C ARG A 441 -9.35 16.91 17.12
N SER A 442 -10.12 17.86 16.66
CA SER A 442 -11.34 18.30 17.33
C SER A 442 -12.43 18.50 16.30
N ASP A 443 -13.57 17.86 16.48
CA ASP A 443 -14.70 18.00 15.55
C ASP A 443 -16.05 17.94 16.26
N ILE A 444 -17.04 18.58 15.64
CA ILE A 444 -18.43 18.57 16.05
C ILE A 444 -19.28 18.02 14.90
N ALA A 445 -20.13 17.04 15.22
CA ALA A 445 -21.15 16.52 14.33
C ALA A 445 -22.52 16.99 14.81
N TYR A 446 -23.35 17.45 13.86
CA TYR A 446 -24.71 17.95 14.14
C TYR A 446 -25.69 17.43 13.12
N VAL A 447 -26.72 16.72 13.57
CA VAL A 447 -27.78 16.14 12.71
C VAL A 447 -29.11 16.79 13.00
N ARG A 448 -29.73 17.40 11.99
CA ARG A 448 -31.08 17.96 12.13
C ARG A 448 -31.85 17.94 10.82
N GLY A 449 -32.93 17.20 10.81
CA GLY A 449 -33.78 17.06 9.64
C GLY A 449 -33.00 16.41 8.49
N MET A 450 -32.86 17.11 7.37
CA MET A 450 -32.13 16.60 6.20
C MET A 450 -30.63 16.85 6.22
N ASN A 451 -30.12 17.63 7.18
CA ASN A 451 -28.74 18.06 7.25
C ASN A 451 -27.94 17.24 8.27
N GLN A 452 -26.73 16.85 7.88
CA GLN A 452 -25.73 16.17 8.71
C GLN A 452 -24.41 16.93 8.59
N ILE A 453 -24.27 17.96 9.43
CA ILE A 453 -23.13 18.87 9.42
C ILE A 453 -22.00 18.27 10.26
N LYS A 454 -20.77 18.31 9.74
CA LYS A 454 -19.56 18.03 10.50
C LYS A 454 -18.55 19.17 10.24
N ALA A 455 -17.99 19.71 11.30
CA ALA A 455 -16.94 20.73 11.22
C ALA A 455 -15.83 20.39 12.21
N GLY A 456 -14.58 20.67 11.82
CA GLY A 456 -13.49 20.33 12.70
C GLY A 456 -12.16 20.98 12.31
N VAL A 457 -11.17 20.66 13.14
CA VAL A 457 -9.77 21.06 12.98
C VAL A 457 -8.88 19.85 13.27
N VAL A 458 -7.84 19.69 12.44
CA VAL A 458 -6.76 18.74 12.67
C VAL A 458 -5.46 19.53 12.64
N TYR A 459 -4.65 19.36 13.67
CA TYR A 459 -3.28 19.82 13.69
C TYR A 459 -2.36 18.63 13.92
N GLN A 460 -1.35 18.49 13.09
CA GLN A 460 -0.33 17.46 13.26
C GLN A 460 1.06 18.04 13.00
N GLN A 461 2.03 17.44 13.66
CA GLN A 461 3.44 17.72 13.46
C GLN A 461 4.20 16.41 13.33
N THR A 462 4.91 16.27 12.21
CA THR A 462 5.75 15.13 11.91
C THR A 462 7.20 15.53 12.06
N PHE A 463 7.90 14.90 12.99
CA PHE A 463 9.34 15.08 13.20
C PHE A 463 10.07 14.02 12.39
N LEU A 464 10.96 14.45 11.52
CA LEU A 464 11.76 13.60 10.64
C LEU A 464 13.23 13.70 11.03
N ASP A 465 13.85 12.55 11.26
CA ASP A 465 15.31 12.39 11.44
C ASP A 465 15.78 11.34 10.45
N GLU A 466 16.69 11.72 9.55
CA GLU A 466 17.31 10.85 8.56
C GLU A 466 18.82 10.82 8.77
N ASN A 467 19.37 9.63 8.99
CA ASN A 467 20.79 9.40 9.10
C ASN A 467 21.18 8.30 8.13
N ASP A 468 21.90 8.66 7.08
CA ASP A 468 22.27 7.75 6.01
C ASP A 468 23.81 7.65 5.91
N THR A 469 24.28 6.47 5.58
CA THR A 469 25.69 6.23 5.25
C THR A 469 25.79 5.70 3.83
N LEU A 470 26.67 6.28 3.03
CA LEU A 470 26.91 5.87 1.64
C LEU A 470 28.40 5.74 1.39
N GLY A 471 28.85 4.57 0.97
CA GLY A 471 30.24 4.30 0.62
C GLY A 471 30.36 3.72 -0.77
N ILE A 472 31.17 4.32 -1.63
CA ILE A 472 31.42 3.84 -3.00
C ILE A 472 32.13 2.49 -2.93
N VAL A 473 31.53 1.46 -3.52
CA VAL A 473 32.09 0.09 -3.60
C VAL A 473 32.51 -0.27 -5.04
N ASP A 474 31.98 0.46 -6.04
CA ASP A 474 32.37 0.29 -7.44
C ASP A 474 33.72 0.99 -7.73
N PRO A 475 34.80 0.24 -7.96
CA PRO A 475 36.13 0.83 -8.22
C PRO A 475 36.20 1.64 -9.53
N THR A 476 35.19 1.53 -10.40
CA THR A 476 35.17 2.23 -11.69
C THR A 476 34.43 3.55 -11.61
N PHE A 477 33.57 3.73 -10.63
CA PHE A 477 32.65 4.88 -10.55
C PHE A 477 33.39 6.23 -10.41
N ASN A 478 34.40 6.29 -9.57
CA ASN A 478 35.16 7.51 -9.33
C ASN A 478 36.69 7.29 -9.51
N ALA A 479 37.05 6.44 -10.43
CA ALA A 479 38.48 6.17 -10.69
C ALA A 479 39.20 7.44 -11.16
N PRO A 480 40.34 7.83 -10.55
CA PRO A 480 41.07 9.04 -10.95
C PRO A 480 41.64 8.97 -12.36
N CYS A 481 42.03 7.76 -12.78
CA CYS A 481 42.48 7.46 -14.15
C CYS A 481 42.50 5.95 -14.36
N ILE A 482 42.59 5.52 -15.62
CA ILE A 482 42.68 4.12 -16.03
C ILE A 482 43.73 3.90 -17.09
N THR A 483 44.43 2.79 -17.07
CA THR A 483 45.40 2.41 -18.09
C THR A 483 44.70 2.02 -19.40
N ALA A 484 45.42 2.02 -20.51
CA ALA A 484 44.88 1.56 -21.79
C ALA A 484 44.42 0.10 -21.74
N ALA A 485 45.08 -0.76 -21.00
CA ALA A 485 44.66 -2.13 -20.77
C ALA A 485 43.38 -2.19 -19.88
N ALA A 486 43.35 -1.37 -18.84
CA ALA A 486 42.17 -1.25 -17.98
C ALA A 486 40.98 -0.66 -18.73
N THR A 487 41.23 0.27 -19.68
CA THR A 487 40.13 0.80 -20.52
C THR A 487 39.45 -0.31 -21.30
N THR A 488 40.20 -1.27 -21.85
CA THR A 488 39.58 -2.41 -22.54
C THR A 488 38.83 -3.30 -21.60
N ALA A 489 39.35 -3.56 -20.41
CA ALA A 489 38.66 -4.35 -19.39
C ALA A 489 37.42 -3.63 -18.86
N VAL A 490 37.47 -2.32 -18.63
CA VAL A 490 36.32 -1.50 -18.22
C VAL A 490 35.25 -1.51 -19.29
N ASN A 491 35.61 -1.46 -20.55
CA ASN A 491 34.66 -1.50 -21.66
C ASN A 491 34.02 -2.90 -21.82
N ALA A 492 34.64 -3.94 -21.30
CA ALA A 492 34.07 -5.28 -21.23
C ALA A 492 33.26 -5.54 -19.95
N TYR A 493 33.34 -4.63 -18.99
CA TYR A 493 32.57 -4.74 -17.76
C TYR A 493 31.08 -4.44 -18.03
N PRO A 494 30.11 -5.14 -17.36
CA PRO A 494 30.27 -6.14 -16.31
C PRO A 494 30.42 -7.57 -16.78
N TYR A 495 30.41 -7.88 -18.04
CA TYR A 495 30.36 -9.26 -18.58
C TYR A 495 31.71 -9.90 -18.84
N GLY A 496 32.79 -9.21 -18.54
CA GLY A 496 34.14 -9.70 -18.66
C GLY A 496 34.81 -9.94 -17.32
N ALA A 497 36.12 -10.05 -17.35
CA ALA A 497 36.93 -10.04 -16.12
C ALA A 497 36.75 -8.71 -15.38
N ALA A 498 36.83 -8.75 -14.06
CA ALA A 498 36.80 -7.56 -13.24
C ALA A 498 37.77 -6.49 -13.78
N PRO A 499 37.33 -5.22 -13.88
CA PRO A 499 38.22 -4.16 -14.35
C PRO A 499 39.43 -4.03 -13.40
N ALA A 500 40.56 -3.73 -13.95
CA ALA A 500 41.71 -3.37 -13.12
C ALA A 500 41.37 -2.15 -12.26
N PRO A 501 41.73 -2.13 -10.97
CA PRO A 501 41.48 -0.99 -10.11
C PRO A 501 42.02 0.29 -10.73
N GLY A 502 41.30 1.40 -10.63
CA GLY A 502 41.77 2.71 -11.06
C GLY A 502 43.05 3.07 -10.29
N ILE A 503 43.87 3.95 -10.85
CA ILE A 503 45.04 4.46 -10.18
C ILE A 503 44.59 5.46 -9.11
N THR A 504 44.96 5.22 -7.86
CA THR A 504 44.59 6.08 -6.73
C THR A 504 45.46 7.31 -6.57
N ASP A 505 46.71 7.24 -6.98
CA ASP A 505 47.64 8.37 -6.96
C ASP A 505 47.61 9.12 -8.31
N PRO A 506 47.16 10.38 -8.32
CA PRO A 506 47.13 11.19 -9.54
C PRO A 506 48.48 11.34 -10.26
N ALA A 507 49.58 11.28 -9.53
CA ALA A 507 50.90 11.38 -10.11
C ALA A 507 51.26 10.19 -11.01
N LEU A 508 50.60 9.04 -10.81
CA LEU A 508 50.80 7.83 -11.60
C LEU A 508 49.94 7.77 -12.86
N CYS A 509 49.12 8.77 -13.13
CA CYS A 509 48.16 8.79 -14.24
C CYS A 509 48.78 9.08 -15.62
N THR A 510 50.07 8.94 -15.80
CA THR A 510 50.76 9.17 -17.08
C THR A 510 50.53 8.00 -18.05
N GLY A 511 50.16 8.31 -19.30
CA GLY A 511 49.91 7.30 -20.33
C GLY A 511 48.65 6.48 -20.18
N VAL A 512 47.69 6.98 -19.43
CA VAL A 512 46.42 6.34 -19.21
C VAL A 512 45.29 6.98 -20.00
N TYR A 513 44.20 6.22 -20.17
CA TYR A 513 42.99 6.68 -20.83
C TYR A 513 41.83 6.57 -19.86
N GLN A 514 40.83 7.35 -20.09
CA GLN A 514 39.55 7.08 -19.52
C GLN A 514 38.68 6.21 -20.45
N ALA A 515 37.66 5.62 -19.90
CA ALA A 515 36.64 4.94 -20.72
C ALA A 515 36.10 5.92 -21.77
N ASN A 516 36.21 5.57 -23.02
CA ASN A 516 35.74 6.40 -24.11
C ASN A 516 34.26 6.12 -24.33
N THR A 517 33.44 7.07 -23.92
CA THR A 517 32.02 7.11 -24.31
C THR A 517 31.81 8.17 -25.37
N ALA A 518 30.69 8.14 -26.11
CA ALA A 518 30.39 9.17 -27.11
C ALA A 518 30.35 10.60 -26.54
N ALA A 519 30.12 10.75 -25.24
CA ALA A 519 30.13 12.02 -24.51
C ALA A 519 31.54 12.38 -23.97
N ASN A 520 32.51 11.51 -24.09
CA ASN A 520 33.79 11.63 -23.43
C ASN A 520 34.94 11.37 -24.42
N SER A 521 35.40 12.42 -25.04
CA SER A 521 36.45 12.39 -26.04
C SER A 521 37.83 12.70 -25.50
N ASN A 522 38.18 12.29 -24.30
CA ASN A 522 39.47 12.57 -23.75
C ASN A 522 40.58 11.90 -24.54
N ALA A 523 41.60 12.70 -24.87
CA ALA A 523 42.74 12.19 -25.58
C ALA A 523 43.58 11.29 -24.67
N PRO A 524 44.30 10.30 -25.23
CA PRO A 524 45.31 9.53 -24.51
C PRO A 524 46.34 10.42 -23.82
N GLY A 525 46.68 10.09 -22.60
CA GLY A 525 47.65 10.86 -21.81
C GLY A 525 47.09 12.00 -20.98
N THR A 526 45.76 12.18 -20.98
CA THR A 526 45.12 13.06 -20.00
C THR A 526 45.30 12.50 -18.59
N PRO A 527 45.85 13.28 -17.65
CA PRO A 527 46.24 12.73 -16.34
C PRO A 527 45.05 12.27 -15.48
N PHE A 528 43.91 12.82 -15.70
CA PHE A 528 42.70 12.46 -14.93
C PHE A 528 41.57 12.03 -15.83
N TYR A 529 40.75 11.11 -15.32
CA TYR A 529 39.46 10.82 -15.89
C TYR A 529 38.56 12.06 -15.78
N PRO A 530 37.97 12.59 -16.87
CA PRO A 530 37.27 13.87 -16.83
C PRO A 530 36.06 13.88 -15.90
N TYR A 531 35.51 12.69 -15.55
CA TYR A 531 34.45 12.57 -14.60
C TYR A 531 34.93 12.25 -13.17
N TYR A 532 36.24 12.21 -12.94
CA TYR A 532 36.77 12.08 -11.59
C TYR A 532 36.39 13.30 -10.75
N ASN A 533 35.71 13.00 -9.65
CA ASN A 533 35.32 13.98 -8.67
C ASN A 533 36.16 13.83 -7.39
N PRO A 534 37.09 14.74 -7.10
CA PRO A 534 37.92 14.65 -5.91
C PRO A 534 37.12 14.75 -4.61
N VAL A 535 35.93 15.34 -4.63
CA VAL A 535 35.02 15.42 -3.46
C VAL A 535 34.56 14.04 -3.02
N LEU A 536 34.46 13.07 -3.94
CA LEU A 536 34.07 11.69 -3.65
C LEU A 536 35.22 10.80 -3.18
N ALA A 537 36.50 11.20 -3.43
CA ALA A 537 37.66 10.35 -3.11
C ALA A 537 37.72 9.87 -1.65
N PRO A 538 37.40 10.68 -0.62
CA PRO A 538 37.38 10.24 0.77
C PRO A 538 36.33 9.14 1.07
N TYR A 539 35.34 8.99 0.21
CA TYR A 539 34.17 8.09 0.40
C TYR A 539 34.24 6.86 -0.51
N ASP A 540 35.34 6.68 -1.23
CA ASP A 540 35.57 5.53 -2.08
C ASP A 540 36.22 4.39 -1.27
N LEU A 541 35.39 3.43 -0.85
CA LEU A 541 35.83 2.28 -0.05
C LEU A 541 36.80 1.40 -0.84
N SER A 542 36.68 1.35 -2.17
CA SER A 542 37.55 0.56 -3.02
C SER A 542 39.01 1.08 -3.02
N ARG A 543 39.21 2.29 -2.52
CA ARG A 543 40.52 2.98 -2.41
C ARG A 543 40.88 3.35 -0.97
N GLY A 544 40.28 2.66 0.02
CA GLY A 544 40.59 2.86 1.44
C GLY A 544 39.90 4.07 2.07
N GLY A 545 38.84 4.61 1.43
CA GLY A 545 38.01 5.65 2.00
C GLY A 545 37.08 5.12 3.12
N SER A 546 36.18 5.96 3.59
CA SER A 546 35.18 5.64 4.60
C SER A 546 33.81 6.10 4.14
N PRO A 547 32.68 5.51 4.64
CA PRO A 547 31.38 5.94 4.24
C PRO A 547 31.12 7.43 4.54
N TYR A 548 30.47 8.14 3.64
CA TYR A 548 29.89 9.45 3.88
C TYR A 548 28.70 9.30 4.82
N THR A 549 28.53 10.22 5.76
CA THR A 549 27.37 10.25 6.65
C THR A 549 26.55 11.50 6.37
N PHE A 550 25.33 11.29 5.91
CA PHE A 550 24.32 12.33 5.82
C PHE A 550 23.53 12.37 7.13
N ARG A 551 23.16 13.56 7.57
CA ARG A 551 22.25 13.77 8.72
C ARG A 551 21.30 14.89 8.37
N GLY A 552 20.00 14.54 8.33
CA GLY A 552 18.91 15.44 8.10
C GLY A 552 17.95 15.46 9.27
N HIS A 553 17.46 16.65 9.60
CA HIS A 553 16.39 16.82 10.58
C HIS A 553 15.46 17.91 10.13
N THR A 554 14.15 17.67 10.21
CA THR A 554 13.12 18.68 9.96
C THR A 554 11.83 18.33 10.68
N ASP A 555 10.93 19.32 10.76
CA ASP A 555 9.57 19.09 11.19
C ASP A 555 8.57 19.60 10.15
N VAL A 556 7.54 18.80 9.88
CA VAL A 556 6.42 19.13 9.00
C VAL A 556 5.21 19.43 9.86
N LYS A 557 4.67 20.65 9.72
CA LYS A 557 3.45 21.08 10.43
C LYS A 557 2.31 21.21 9.46
N GLU A 558 1.20 20.57 9.77
CA GLU A 558 0.00 20.59 8.97
C GLU A 558 -1.20 21.02 9.82
N LEU A 559 -1.93 22.00 9.34
CA LEU A 559 -3.18 22.48 9.94
C LEU A 559 -4.28 22.38 8.90
N ALA A 560 -5.35 21.65 9.24
CA ALA A 560 -6.54 21.53 8.43
C ALA A 560 -7.77 22.05 9.17
N LEU A 561 -8.57 22.86 8.49
CA LEU A 561 -9.91 23.27 8.92
C LEU A 561 -10.93 22.75 7.93
N TYR A 562 -12.01 22.17 8.38
CA TYR A 562 -13.03 21.65 7.48
C TYR A 562 -14.46 21.84 8.00
N ILE A 563 -15.36 21.93 7.04
CA ILE A 563 -16.81 21.84 7.25
C ILE A 563 -17.44 21.07 6.10
N ARG A 564 -18.38 20.20 6.42
CA ARG A 564 -19.23 19.53 5.42
C ARG A 564 -20.68 19.47 5.87
N ASP A 565 -21.59 19.37 4.90
CA ASP A 565 -23.01 19.05 5.12
C ASP A 565 -23.44 17.95 4.14
N ASN A 566 -23.88 16.83 4.68
CA ASN A 566 -24.52 15.77 3.93
C ASN A 566 -26.03 15.98 4.02
N ILE A 567 -26.65 16.31 2.89
CA ILE A 567 -28.06 16.67 2.79
C ILE A 567 -28.81 15.54 2.08
N THR A 568 -29.71 14.86 2.80
CA THR A 568 -30.58 13.84 2.19
C THR A 568 -32.02 14.34 2.16
N LYS A 569 -32.58 14.46 0.94
CA LYS A 569 -33.97 14.88 0.74
C LYS A 569 -34.66 14.10 -0.36
N GLY A 570 -35.56 13.21 0.03
CA GLY A 570 -36.27 12.35 -0.91
C GLY A 570 -35.33 11.42 -1.66
N ASN A 571 -35.20 11.60 -2.97
CA ASN A 571 -34.30 10.80 -3.81
C ASN A 571 -32.91 11.42 -3.98
N TRP A 572 -32.69 12.62 -3.49
CA TRP A 572 -31.43 13.35 -3.61
C TRP A 572 -30.55 13.18 -2.38
N SER A 573 -29.27 12.96 -2.60
CA SER A 573 -28.23 13.08 -1.60
C SER A 573 -27.16 14.03 -2.12
N LEU A 574 -26.74 14.98 -1.30
CA LEU A 574 -25.77 15.99 -1.61
C LEU A 574 -24.67 15.96 -0.55
N ASN A 575 -23.42 16.01 -0.97
CA ASN A 575 -22.27 16.25 -0.10
C ASN A 575 -21.65 17.59 -0.48
N LEU A 576 -21.68 18.55 0.43
CA LEU A 576 -21.10 19.88 0.26
C LEU A 576 -19.99 20.07 1.30
N GLY A 577 -18.75 20.19 0.85
CA GLY A 577 -17.60 20.31 1.72
C GLY A 577 -16.67 21.44 1.33
N LEU A 578 -16.04 22.01 2.33
CA LEU A 578 -14.91 22.93 2.18
C LEU A 578 -13.85 22.58 3.21
N ARG A 579 -12.63 22.40 2.73
CA ARG A 579 -11.44 22.21 3.57
C ARG A 579 -10.42 23.29 3.26
N GLY A 580 -9.64 23.67 4.24
CA GLY A 580 -8.47 24.54 4.08
C GLY A 580 -7.28 23.90 4.75
N ASP A 581 -6.22 23.66 4.00
CA ASP A 581 -4.97 23.10 4.49
C ASP A 581 -3.86 24.15 4.48
N VAL A 582 -3.01 24.09 5.50
CA VAL A 582 -1.76 24.82 5.60
C VAL A 582 -0.66 23.81 5.90
N TYR A 583 0.28 23.69 4.98
CA TYR A 583 1.48 22.86 5.08
C TYR A 583 2.70 23.73 5.30
N ASN A 584 3.57 23.34 6.24
CA ASN A 584 4.82 24.00 6.54
C ASN A 584 5.89 22.93 6.90
N GLY A 585 6.78 22.64 5.97
CA GLY A 585 7.87 21.69 6.07
C GLY A 585 9.11 22.25 5.37
N LEU A 586 9.79 21.48 4.53
CA LEU A 586 10.89 21.94 3.68
C LEU A 586 10.43 22.99 2.64
N SER A 587 9.16 22.98 2.35
CA SER A 587 8.44 24.00 1.56
C SER A 587 7.16 24.40 2.28
N THR A 588 6.43 25.40 1.76
CA THR A 588 5.18 25.86 2.35
C THR A 588 4.08 25.95 1.30
N ALA A 589 2.87 25.56 1.67
CA ALA A 589 1.69 25.71 0.84
C ALA A 589 0.43 25.93 1.68
N SER A 590 -0.58 26.54 1.06
CA SER A 590 -1.92 26.61 1.65
C SER A 590 -2.95 26.57 0.54
N GLN A 591 -4.09 25.89 0.80
CA GLN A 591 -5.11 25.71 -0.21
C GLN A 591 -6.52 25.65 0.39
N ALA A 592 -7.49 26.19 -0.36
CA ALA A 592 -8.91 25.93 -0.16
C ALA A 592 -9.37 24.81 -1.10
N GLU A 593 -10.09 23.84 -0.55
CA GLU A 593 -10.43 22.56 -1.18
C GLU A 593 -11.94 22.36 -1.19
N PRO A 594 -12.66 22.89 -2.19
CA PRO A 594 -14.07 22.59 -2.37
C PRO A 594 -14.27 21.11 -2.74
N ARG A 595 -15.30 20.50 -2.17
CA ARG A 595 -15.71 19.12 -2.40
C ARG A 595 -17.20 19.08 -2.57
N LEU A 596 -17.65 18.53 -3.69
CA LEU A 596 -19.04 18.55 -4.10
C LEU A 596 -19.44 17.16 -4.59
N GLY A 597 -20.52 16.62 -4.09
CA GLY A 597 -21.07 15.36 -4.55
C GLY A 597 -22.59 15.44 -4.66
N VAL A 598 -23.13 14.79 -5.65
CA VAL A 598 -24.59 14.68 -5.88
C VAL A 598 -24.90 13.24 -6.25
N ALA A 599 -25.88 12.65 -5.57
CA ALA A 599 -26.49 11.38 -5.95
C ALA A 599 -28.00 11.52 -6.12
N TYR A 600 -28.54 10.78 -7.06
CA TYR A 600 -29.97 10.71 -7.31
C TYR A 600 -30.44 9.26 -7.42
N ASN A 601 -31.32 8.85 -6.51
CA ASN A 601 -31.87 7.50 -6.45
C ASN A 601 -33.16 7.41 -7.28
N ILE A 602 -33.15 6.68 -8.37
CA ILE A 602 -34.30 6.33 -9.18
C ILE A 602 -34.95 5.05 -8.62
N LYS A 603 -35.72 5.19 -7.53
CA LYS A 603 -36.28 4.07 -6.79
C LYS A 603 -37.04 3.07 -7.65
N LYS A 604 -37.69 3.53 -8.74
CA LYS A 604 -38.46 2.67 -9.65
C LYS A 604 -37.63 1.61 -10.34
N THR A 605 -36.38 1.90 -10.60
CA THR A 605 -35.43 1.02 -11.31
C THR A 605 -34.30 0.52 -10.43
N ASN A 606 -34.26 0.92 -9.13
CA ASN A 606 -33.16 0.67 -8.21
C ASN A 606 -31.82 1.12 -8.81
N THR A 607 -31.77 2.36 -9.29
CA THR A 607 -30.60 2.96 -9.94
C THR A 607 -30.19 4.21 -9.18
N ILE A 608 -28.90 4.35 -8.86
CA ILE A 608 -28.33 5.58 -8.33
C ILE A 608 -27.39 6.16 -9.37
N LEU A 609 -27.56 7.45 -9.67
CA LEU A 609 -26.63 8.22 -10.48
C LEU A 609 -25.80 9.12 -9.56
N ARG A 610 -24.48 9.17 -9.78
CA ARG A 610 -23.54 9.94 -8.96
C ARG A 610 -22.66 10.83 -9.84
N VAL A 611 -22.41 12.05 -9.36
CA VAL A 611 -21.42 12.96 -9.92
C VAL A 611 -20.70 13.64 -8.76
N SER A 612 -19.39 13.71 -8.79
CA SER A 612 -18.61 14.37 -7.75
C SER A 612 -17.39 15.10 -8.30
N TYR A 613 -16.97 16.09 -7.53
CA TYR A 613 -15.77 16.86 -7.72
C TYR A 613 -15.07 17.08 -6.40
N ALA A 614 -13.75 16.91 -6.38
CA ALA A 614 -12.92 17.30 -5.27
C ALA A 614 -11.65 18.03 -5.73
N ARG A 615 -11.25 19.01 -4.95
CA ARG A 615 -9.90 19.55 -4.97
C ARG A 615 -9.20 19.15 -3.69
N THR A 616 -7.94 18.72 -3.78
CA THR A 616 -7.16 18.22 -2.63
C THR A 616 -5.73 18.71 -2.73
N LEU A 617 -5.19 19.21 -1.63
CA LEU A 617 -3.75 19.43 -1.45
C LEU A 617 -3.08 18.05 -1.30
N GLU A 618 -1.96 17.87 -1.98
CA GLU A 618 -1.13 16.67 -1.90
C GLU A 618 0.18 17.01 -1.21
N SER A 619 0.36 16.57 0.03
CA SER A 619 1.61 16.76 0.76
C SER A 619 2.66 15.72 0.33
N PRO A 620 3.96 16.09 0.31
CA PRO A 620 5.03 15.15 0.01
C PRO A 620 5.01 13.92 0.92
N PHE A 621 5.61 12.83 0.44
CA PHE A 621 5.88 11.66 1.29
C PHE A 621 6.86 12.04 2.40
N ASN A 622 6.66 11.50 3.58
CA ASN A 622 7.52 11.77 4.73
C ASN A 622 8.81 10.93 4.69
N GLU A 623 8.75 9.75 4.08
CA GLU A 623 9.87 8.82 4.00
C GLU A 623 10.95 9.35 3.06
N ASN A 624 12.17 9.51 3.60
CA ASN A 624 13.34 10.04 2.87
C ASN A 624 13.11 11.43 2.24
N LEU A 625 12.20 12.21 2.83
CA LEU A 625 11.85 13.54 2.35
C LEU A 625 13.04 14.49 2.36
N ILE A 626 13.86 14.43 3.39
CA ILE A 626 15.01 15.35 3.56
C ILE A 626 16.10 14.98 2.56
N LEU A 627 16.48 13.70 2.52
CA LEU A 627 17.48 13.21 1.59
C LEU A 627 17.08 13.48 0.13
N SER A 628 15.83 13.25 -0.21
CA SER A 628 15.31 13.52 -1.55
C SER A 628 15.25 15.00 -1.89
N SER A 629 14.81 15.85 -0.95
CA SER A 629 14.63 17.28 -1.22
C SER A 629 15.94 18.08 -1.30
N ILE A 630 16.94 17.72 -0.48
CA ILE A 630 18.19 18.49 -0.38
C ILE A 630 19.44 17.73 -0.81
N GLY A 631 19.35 16.40 -0.98
CA GLY A 631 20.49 15.55 -1.35
C GLY A 631 21.14 15.99 -2.66
N CYS A 632 20.37 16.38 -3.65
CA CYS A 632 20.90 16.83 -4.95
C CYS A 632 21.69 18.14 -4.89
N SER A 633 21.49 18.96 -3.90
CA SER A 633 22.31 20.17 -3.68
C SER A 633 23.64 19.87 -2.99
N ASN A 634 23.79 18.68 -2.42
CA ASN A 634 25.01 18.26 -1.74
C ASN A 634 26.02 17.67 -2.77
N PRO A 635 27.26 18.18 -2.83
CA PRO A 635 28.22 17.76 -3.85
C PRO A 635 28.69 16.30 -3.71
N VAL A 636 28.53 15.67 -2.56
CA VAL A 636 28.80 14.24 -2.35
C VAL A 636 27.61 13.39 -2.75
N LEU A 637 26.42 13.80 -2.34
CA LEU A 637 25.19 13.02 -2.58
C LEU A 637 24.70 13.12 -4.02
N ASN A 638 24.86 14.29 -4.66
CA ASN A 638 24.37 14.52 -6.01
C ASN A 638 24.74 13.39 -7.01
N PRO A 639 26.01 12.99 -7.13
CA PRO A 639 26.37 11.90 -8.02
C PRO A 639 25.99 10.51 -7.48
N LEU A 640 25.87 10.33 -6.17
CA LEU A 640 25.50 9.05 -5.56
C LEU A 640 24.00 8.77 -5.64
N LEU A 641 23.17 9.81 -5.62
CA LEU A 641 21.74 9.72 -5.77
C LEU A 641 21.25 9.83 -7.23
N LEU A 642 22.19 9.84 -8.18
CA LEU A 642 21.90 9.98 -9.62
C LEU A 642 21.02 11.19 -9.94
N CYS A 643 21.29 12.33 -9.30
CA CYS A 643 20.52 13.55 -9.51
C CYS A 643 20.68 14.10 -10.92
N ALA A 644 19.57 14.39 -11.58
CA ALA A 644 19.57 15.00 -12.91
C ALA A 644 20.12 16.42 -12.93
N SER A 645 19.97 17.14 -11.84
CA SER A 645 20.41 18.53 -11.69
C SER A 645 20.62 18.85 -10.22
N SER A 646 21.65 19.64 -9.93
CA SER A 646 21.85 20.23 -8.60
C SER A 646 20.88 21.38 -8.29
N ALA A 647 20.10 21.81 -9.27
CA ALA A 647 19.15 22.91 -9.16
C ALA A 647 17.69 22.46 -8.89
N LEU A 648 17.49 21.16 -8.62
CA LEU A 648 16.18 20.68 -8.20
C LEU A 648 15.77 21.33 -6.89
N THR A 649 14.55 21.80 -6.85
CA THR A 649 13.95 22.41 -5.65
C THR A 649 13.56 21.33 -4.64
N PRO A 650 13.45 21.68 -3.35
CA PRO A 650 12.79 20.81 -2.39
C PRO A 650 11.39 20.42 -2.85
N LEU A 651 10.98 19.20 -2.54
CA LEU A 651 9.63 18.73 -2.80
C LEU A 651 8.60 19.68 -2.19
N SER A 652 7.56 20.01 -2.96
CA SER A 652 6.55 20.97 -2.57
C SER A 652 5.15 20.41 -2.75
N PRO A 653 4.18 20.74 -1.86
CA PRO A 653 2.82 20.24 -2.01
C PRO A 653 2.25 20.54 -3.39
N GLY A 654 1.68 19.49 -3.99
CA GLY A 654 0.90 19.58 -5.21
C GLY A 654 -0.58 19.82 -4.93
N PHE A 655 -1.36 19.91 -5.97
CA PHE A 655 -2.81 19.90 -5.84
C PHE A 655 -3.47 19.10 -6.96
N ARG A 656 -4.53 18.43 -6.59
CA ARG A 656 -5.33 17.62 -7.48
C ARG A 656 -6.72 18.16 -7.65
N ASN A 657 -7.22 18.12 -8.88
CA ASN A 657 -8.64 18.21 -9.18
C ASN A 657 -9.09 16.87 -9.73
N GLU A 658 -10.13 16.29 -9.14
CA GLU A 658 -10.70 15.04 -9.60
C GLU A 658 -12.19 15.17 -9.86
N PHE A 659 -12.65 14.49 -10.91
CA PHE A 659 -14.04 14.41 -11.33
C PHE A 659 -14.43 12.95 -11.47
N HIS A 660 -15.54 12.59 -10.86
CA HIS A 660 -16.13 11.27 -10.98
C HIS A 660 -17.57 11.37 -11.46
N ALA A 661 -17.97 10.46 -12.33
CA ALA A 661 -19.35 10.29 -12.74
C ALA A 661 -19.66 8.81 -12.87
N GLY A 662 -20.73 8.34 -12.28
CA GLY A 662 -21.03 6.92 -12.28
C GLY A 662 -22.45 6.58 -11.95
N LEU A 663 -22.72 5.30 -11.97
CA LEU A 663 -24.01 4.75 -11.62
C LEU A 663 -23.88 3.45 -10.82
N GLU A 664 -24.86 3.19 -10.01
CA GLU A 664 -25.06 1.92 -9.33
C GLU A 664 -26.46 1.40 -9.65
N GLN A 665 -26.55 0.12 -10.03
CA GLN A 665 -27.77 -0.51 -10.48
C GLN A 665 -27.97 -1.86 -9.83
N ALA A 666 -29.06 -2.04 -9.09
CA ALA A 666 -29.48 -3.36 -8.64
C ALA A 666 -30.42 -4.01 -9.65
N PHE A 667 -30.15 -5.26 -10.01
CA PHE A 667 -30.99 -6.11 -10.83
C PHE A 667 -31.74 -7.11 -9.95
N GLY A 668 -32.87 -6.63 -9.38
CA GLY A 668 -33.56 -7.34 -8.33
C GLY A 668 -32.63 -7.59 -7.14
N LYS A 669 -32.72 -8.75 -6.51
CA LYS A 669 -31.86 -9.19 -5.39
C LYS A 669 -30.66 -10.03 -5.82
N TYR A 670 -30.38 -10.12 -7.11
CA TYR A 670 -29.44 -11.10 -7.67
C TYR A 670 -28.09 -10.52 -8.05
N LEU A 671 -28.05 -9.26 -8.49
CA LEU A 671 -26.84 -8.65 -9.00
C LEU A 671 -26.86 -7.13 -8.75
N VAL A 672 -25.74 -6.60 -8.33
CA VAL A 672 -25.47 -5.16 -8.28
C VAL A 672 -24.28 -4.84 -9.19
N PHE A 673 -24.45 -3.86 -10.05
CA PHE A 673 -23.38 -3.26 -10.84
C PHE A 673 -23.12 -1.85 -10.33
N SER A 674 -21.88 -1.52 -10.05
CA SER A 674 -21.40 -0.16 -9.81
C SER A 674 -20.29 0.16 -10.79
N GLY A 675 -20.36 1.30 -11.44
CA GLY A 675 -19.35 1.75 -12.39
C GLY A 675 -19.15 3.24 -12.31
N GLU A 676 -17.89 3.66 -12.42
CA GLU A 676 -17.50 5.07 -12.42
C GLU A 676 -16.52 5.39 -13.55
N TRP A 677 -16.67 6.57 -14.13
CA TRP A 677 -15.69 7.25 -14.96
C TRP A 677 -14.93 8.26 -14.11
N ILE A 678 -13.61 8.30 -14.34
CA ILE A 678 -12.67 9.03 -13.48
C ILE A 678 -11.83 9.94 -14.36
N THR A 679 -11.55 11.16 -13.88
CA THR A 679 -10.50 12.00 -14.43
C THR A 679 -9.83 12.76 -13.31
N LYS A 680 -8.52 12.55 -13.16
CA LYS A 680 -7.67 13.27 -12.21
C LYS A 680 -6.70 14.17 -12.97
N TYR A 681 -6.50 15.39 -12.47
CA TYR A 681 -5.49 16.34 -12.93
C TYR A 681 -4.69 16.79 -11.72
N THR A 682 -3.40 16.46 -11.68
CA THR A 682 -2.51 16.84 -10.59
C THR A 682 -1.46 17.81 -11.12
N HIS A 683 -1.26 18.88 -10.40
CA HIS A 683 -0.12 19.77 -10.55
C HIS A 683 0.89 19.40 -9.47
N ASN A 684 2.16 19.25 -9.84
CA ASN A 684 3.18 18.65 -9.00
C ASN A 684 2.83 17.20 -8.61
N GLY A 685 2.81 16.31 -9.60
CA GLY A 685 2.48 14.90 -9.38
C GLY A 685 3.64 14.12 -8.79
N TYR A 686 3.40 13.40 -7.70
CA TYR A 686 4.42 12.58 -7.06
C TYR A 686 4.60 11.23 -7.72
N ASP A 687 5.82 10.72 -7.57
CA ASP A 687 6.27 9.41 -7.99
C ASP A 687 7.43 8.97 -7.08
N PHE A 688 7.97 7.78 -7.28
CA PHE A 688 9.08 7.25 -6.51
C PHE A 688 10.28 6.94 -7.38
N SER A 689 11.47 7.10 -6.80
CA SER A 689 12.71 6.54 -7.28
C SER A 689 13.29 5.60 -6.23
N VAL A 690 13.89 4.50 -6.64
CA VAL A 690 14.48 3.50 -5.74
C VAL A 690 16.01 3.64 -5.78
N LEU A 691 16.65 3.57 -4.62
CA LEU A 691 18.10 3.57 -4.53
C LEU A 691 18.66 2.16 -4.78
N GLY A 692 18.95 1.86 -6.02
CA GLY A 692 19.61 0.61 -6.40
C GLY A 692 18.81 -0.63 -5.96
N ASN A 693 19.52 -1.62 -5.41
CA ASN A 693 18.95 -2.87 -4.90
C ASN A 693 18.45 -2.76 -3.45
N THR A 694 18.21 -1.57 -2.96
CA THR A 694 17.77 -1.34 -1.59
C THR A 694 16.27 -1.13 -1.50
N PRO A 695 15.63 -1.30 -0.34
CA PRO A 695 14.26 -0.90 -0.09
C PRO A 695 14.12 0.63 0.12
N ILE A 696 15.17 1.42 -0.10
CA ILE A 696 15.16 2.85 0.12
C ILE A 696 14.58 3.52 -1.12
N THR A 697 13.38 4.07 -0.99
CA THR A 697 12.70 4.86 -2.03
C THR A 697 12.75 6.34 -1.69
N PHE A 698 12.86 7.13 -2.73
CA PHE A 698 12.81 8.59 -2.65
C PHE A 698 11.53 9.09 -3.31
N PRO A 699 10.80 10.01 -2.67
CA PRO A 699 9.77 10.75 -3.39
C PRO A 699 10.41 11.66 -4.44
N ILE A 700 9.84 11.67 -5.62
CA ILE A 700 10.19 12.60 -6.71
C ILE A 700 8.93 13.31 -7.17
N GLU A 701 9.10 14.45 -7.85
CA GLU A 701 8.01 15.31 -8.24
C GLU A 701 8.09 15.65 -9.73
N TRP A 702 7.03 15.31 -10.45
CA TRP A 702 6.83 15.64 -11.86
C TRP A 702 5.99 16.88 -12.02
N HIS A 703 6.18 17.61 -13.12
CA HIS A 703 5.46 18.86 -13.39
C HIS A 703 3.94 18.68 -13.30
N ASN A 704 3.35 17.67 -13.92
CA ASN A 704 1.91 17.39 -13.88
C ASN A 704 1.61 15.89 -14.08
N SER A 705 0.40 15.50 -13.71
CA SER A 705 -0.18 14.22 -14.16
C SER A 705 -1.63 14.36 -14.65
N LYS A 706 -2.05 13.44 -15.51
CA LYS A 706 -3.42 13.32 -15.99
C LYS A 706 -3.83 11.85 -16.05
N ILE A 707 -4.86 11.50 -15.33
CA ILE A 707 -5.28 10.12 -15.17
C ILE A 707 -6.77 9.98 -15.49
N PRO A 708 -7.14 9.75 -16.77
CA PRO A 708 -8.48 9.34 -17.16
C PRO A 708 -8.66 7.83 -17.03
N GLY A 709 -9.87 7.37 -16.73
CA GLY A 709 -10.17 5.95 -16.69
C GLY A 709 -11.58 5.62 -16.26
N TYR A 710 -11.82 4.34 -16.06
CA TYR A 710 -13.03 3.84 -15.44
C TYR A 710 -12.69 2.69 -14.49
N ALA A 711 -13.52 2.56 -13.46
CA ALA A 711 -13.46 1.47 -12.50
C ALA A 711 -14.88 0.97 -12.21
N GLY A 712 -15.01 -0.25 -11.74
CA GLY A 712 -16.33 -0.78 -11.44
C GLY A 712 -16.31 -2.07 -10.64
N ARG A 713 -17.50 -2.40 -10.16
CA ARG A 713 -17.77 -3.55 -9.30
C ARG A 713 -19.03 -4.26 -9.76
N LEU A 714 -18.98 -5.58 -9.79
CA LEU A 714 -20.14 -6.47 -9.92
C LEU A 714 -20.22 -7.31 -8.64
N SER A 715 -21.33 -7.31 -7.95
CA SER A 715 -21.53 -8.14 -6.77
C SER A 715 -22.82 -8.94 -6.85
N VAL A 716 -22.70 -10.23 -6.55
CA VAL A 716 -23.81 -11.16 -6.37
C VAL A 716 -23.95 -11.39 -4.87
N PRO A 717 -25.03 -10.88 -4.22
CA PRO A 717 -25.30 -11.16 -2.81
C PRO A 717 -25.42 -12.67 -2.56
N GLU A 718 -25.30 -13.06 -1.29
CA GLU A 718 -25.42 -14.50 -0.96
C GLU A 718 -26.78 -15.06 -1.35
N ILE A 719 -26.77 -16.03 -2.26
CA ILE A 719 -27.97 -16.76 -2.75
C ILE A 719 -27.68 -18.26 -2.64
N HIS A 720 -28.41 -18.93 -1.75
CA HIS A 720 -28.23 -20.37 -1.48
C HIS A 720 -26.77 -20.75 -1.15
N GLY A 721 -26.12 -19.90 -0.38
CA GLY A 721 -24.72 -20.10 0.02
C GLY A 721 -23.68 -19.70 -1.03
N PHE A 722 -24.08 -19.23 -2.20
CA PHE A 722 -23.17 -18.69 -3.22
C PHE A 722 -23.17 -17.16 -3.20
N SER A 723 -21.99 -16.57 -3.25
CA SER A 723 -21.78 -15.13 -3.49
C SER A 723 -20.61 -14.91 -4.43
N ALA A 724 -20.59 -13.77 -5.09
CA ALA A 724 -19.49 -13.38 -5.95
C ALA A 724 -19.27 -11.87 -5.92
N LEU A 725 -17.99 -11.48 -6.04
CA LEU A 725 -17.56 -10.11 -6.16
C LEU A 725 -16.54 -10.02 -7.28
N MET A 726 -16.76 -9.17 -8.26
CA MET A 726 -15.78 -8.82 -9.28
C MET A 726 -15.49 -7.33 -9.20
N VAL A 727 -14.23 -6.97 -9.08
CA VAL A 727 -13.72 -5.60 -9.21
C VAL A 727 -12.87 -5.49 -10.46
N PHE A 728 -12.99 -4.37 -11.19
CA PHE A 728 -12.24 -4.18 -12.43
C PHE A 728 -11.94 -2.71 -12.69
N SER A 729 -10.88 -2.44 -13.45
CA SER A 729 -10.53 -1.08 -13.86
C SER A 729 -9.76 -1.04 -15.18
N SER A 730 -9.78 0.14 -15.77
CA SER A 730 -8.94 0.53 -16.91
C SER A 730 -8.58 2.01 -16.72
N VAL A 731 -7.33 2.28 -16.39
CA VAL A 731 -6.87 3.62 -16.06
C VAL A 731 -5.61 3.93 -16.86
N ALA A 732 -5.44 5.19 -17.28
CA ALA A 732 -4.32 5.64 -18.08
C ALA A 732 -3.52 6.71 -17.32
N ALA A 733 -2.51 6.29 -16.57
CA ALA A 733 -1.70 7.19 -15.74
C ALA A 733 -0.60 7.87 -16.57
N ARG A 734 -0.85 9.11 -17.01
CA ARG A 734 0.08 9.94 -17.79
C ARG A 734 0.74 10.98 -16.92
N PHE A 735 2.07 10.98 -16.95
CA PHE A 735 2.89 11.98 -16.27
C PHE A 735 3.60 12.87 -17.29
N PHE A 736 3.86 14.11 -16.91
CA PHE A 736 4.43 15.13 -17.77
C PHE A 736 5.74 15.65 -17.20
N GLN A 737 6.77 15.67 -18.02
CA GLN A 737 8.06 16.24 -17.69
C GLN A 737 8.01 17.78 -17.58
N PRO A 738 9.04 18.40 -16.97
CA PRO A 738 10.22 17.79 -16.36
C PRO A 738 9.98 17.23 -14.96
N GLN A 739 10.94 16.45 -14.41
CA GLN A 739 11.06 16.28 -12.97
C GLN A 739 11.42 17.62 -12.37
N ILE A 740 10.69 18.09 -11.36
CA ILE A 740 10.83 19.41 -10.75
C ILE A 740 11.36 19.37 -9.33
N GLY A 741 11.29 18.22 -8.66
CA GLY A 741 11.78 18.01 -7.31
C GLY A 741 12.24 16.59 -7.04
N GLY A 742 13.00 16.41 -5.96
CA GLY A 742 13.45 15.13 -5.46
C GLY A 742 14.75 14.60 -6.07
N ALA A 743 15.31 13.58 -5.41
CA ALA A 743 16.49 12.84 -5.84
C ALA A 743 16.08 11.62 -6.68
N GLY A 744 16.88 11.23 -7.64
CA GLY A 744 16.68 10.04 -8.47
C GLY A 744 17.01 10.26 -9.94
N ALA A 745 17.12 9.16 -10.66
CA ALA A 745 17.38 9.19 -12.07
C ALA A 745 16.23 9.84 -12.83
N THR A 746 16.49 10.96 -13.48
CA THR A 746 15.58 11.45 -14.48
C THR A 746 15.69 10.57 -15.69
N VAL A 747 14.62 9.97 -16.06
CA VAL A 747 14.50 9.40 -17.40
C VAL A 747 14.25 10.55 -18.37
N ALA A 748 15.23 10.83 -19.19
CA ALA A 748 15.03 11.74 -20.29
C ALA A 748 14.17 11.04 -21.34
N THR A 749 12.84 11.30 -21.31
CA THR A 749 12.09 11.04 -22.52
C THR A 749 12.58 12.00 -23.61
N ALA A 750 12.74 11.48 -24.81
CA ALA A 750 13.02 12.35 -25.94
C ALA A 750 11.96 13.46 -26.01
N ALA A 751 12.39 14.72 -25.97
CA ALA A 751 11.59 15.90 -26.29
C ALA A 751 10.38 16.23 -25.39
N GLY A 752 10.39 15.92 -24.08
CA GLY A 752 9.33 16.40 -23.16
C GLY A 752 7.94 15.82 -23.42
N LEU A 753 7.88 14.64 -24.02
CA LEU A 753 6.62 13.90 -24.23
C LEU A 753 6.10 13.36 -22.89
N PRO A 754 4.77 13.23 -22.77
CA PRO A 754 4.20 12.53 -21.63
C PRO A 754 4.59 11.05 -21.64
N PHE A 755 4.61 10.42 -20.46
CA PHE A 755 4.91 9.00 -20.31
C PHE A 755 3.89 8.32 -19.41
N ARG A 756 3.87 7.00 -19.43
CA ARG A 756 3.03 6.15 -18.57
C ARG A 756 3.88 5.61 -17.43
N ILE A 757 3.32 5.61 -16.23
CA ILE A 757 4.00 5.00 -15.08
C ILE A 757 3.96 3.47 -15.15
N ASP A 758 4.87 2.83 -14.43
CA ASP A 758 5.10 1.38 -14.46
C ASP A 758 3.94 0.54 -13.91
N HIS A 759 3.11 1.08 -13.00
CA HIS A 759 1.91 0.43 -12.47
C HIS A 759 0.64 0.70 -13.29
N ASP A 760 0.77 1.31 -14.46
CA ASP A 760 -0.34 1.51 -15.38
C ASP A 760 -0.75 0.19 -16.04
N GLU A 761 -1.99 -0.20 -15.85
CA GLU A 761 -2.60 -1.38 -16.46
C GLU A 761 -3.72 -0.98 -17.42
N LYS A 762 -3.67 -1.52 -18.64
CA LYS A 762 -4.72 -1.25 -19.61
C LYS A 762 -6.09 -1.79 -19.15
N PHE A 763 -6.10 -2.92 -18.46
CA PHE A 763 -7.26 -3.51 -17.82
C PHE A 763 -6.81 -4.51 -16.75
N ASN A 764 -7.45 -4.45 -15.59
CA ASN A 764 -7.32 -5.47 -14.55
C ASN A 764 -8.68 -5.87 -14.00
N GLN A 765 -8.75 -7.06 -13.47
CA GLN A 765 -9.90 -7.52 -12.71
C GLN A 765 -9.49 -8.57 -11.66
N THR A 766 -10.20 -8.57 -10.54
CA THR A 766 -10.24 -9.66 -9.56
C THR A 766 -11.67 -10.10 -9.39
N THR A 767 -11.91 -11.40 -9.55
CA THR A 767 -13.21 -12.01 -9.28
C THR A 767 -13.07 -12.98 -8.13
N HIS A 768 -13.79 -12.72 -7.05
CA HIS A 768 -13.89 -13.58 -5.90
C HIS A 768 -15.22 -14.34 -5.93
N PHE A 769 -15.15 -15.66 -5.81
CA PHE A 769 -16.31 -16.54 -5.63
C PHE A 769 -16.26 -17.16 -4.26
N GLN A 770 -17.40 -17.20 -3.58
CA GLN A 770 -17.56 -17.86 -2.30
C GLN A 770 -18.75 -18.81 -2.38
N TYR A 771 -18.57 -20.00 -1.81
CA TYR A 771 -19.64 -20.98 -1.72
C TYR A 771 -19.63 -21.69 -0.38
N GLN A 772 -20.77 -21.65 0.32
CA GLN A 772 -21.03 -22.38 1.55
C GLN A 772 -22.40 -23.06 1.44
N PRO A 773 -22.48 -24.36 1.15
CA PRO A 773 -23.71 -25.04 0.83
C PRO A 773 -24.76 -25.04 1.97
N TRP A 774 -24.33 -24.91 3.22
CA TRP A 774 -25.16 -24.73 4.40
C TRP A 774 -24.44 -23.99 5.51
N LYS A 775 -25.19 -23.22 6.34
CA LYS A 775 -24.67 -22.24 7.33
C LYS A 775 -23.58 -22.75 8.31
N ARG A 776 -23.50 -24.05 8.57
CA ARG A 776 -22.48 -24.64 9.46
C ARG A 776 -21.62 -25.68 8.71
N GLY A 777 -21.59 -25.61 7.40
CA GLY A 777 -20.82 -26.51 6.54
C GLY A 777 -19.48 -25.95 6.16
N PRO A 778 -18.71 -26.71 5.41
CA PRO A 778 -17.49 -26.22 4.80
C PRO A 778 -17.81 -25.12 3.81
N TRP A 779 -16.85 -24.23 3.62
CA TRP A 779 -16.92 -23.17 2.64
C TRP A 779 -15.70 -23.23 1.69
N MET A 780 -15.86 -22.61 0.54
CA MET A 780 -14.84 -22.44 -0.48
C MET A 780 -14.79 -20.98 -0.89
N GLY A 781 -13.58 -20.42 -0.93
CA GLY A 781 -13.27 -19.15 -1.55
C GLY A 781 -12.36 -19.38 -2.75
N PHE A 782 -12.62 -18.69 -3.86
CA PHE A 782 -11.82 -18.82 -5.07
C PHE A 782 -11.63 -17.43 -5.69
N ASN A 783 -10.37 -17.07 -5.99
CA ASN A 783 -10.03 -15.84 -6.71
C ASN A 783 -9.59 -16.17 -8.13
N TRP A 784 -10.06 -15.39 -9.08
CA TRP A 784 -9.50 -15.27 -10.42
C TRP A 784 -8.99 -13.85 -10.60
N ARG A 785 -7.69 -13.71 -10.75
CA ARG A 785 -7.00 -12.44 -11.00
C ARG A 785 -6.53 -12.39 -12.45
N TYR A 786 -6.95 -11.38 -13.19
CA TYR A 786 -6.47 -11.11 -14.54
C TYR A 786 -5.94 -9.69 -14.62
N ASP A 787 -4.77 -9.52 -15.20
CA ASP A 787 -4.31 -8.22 -15.65
C ASP A 787 -3.74 -8.30 -17.07
N SER A 788 -3.86 -7.17 -17.77
CA SER A 788 -3.44 -7.06 -19.17
C SER A 788 -1.94 -6.82 -19.34
N GLY A 789 -1.18 -6.74 -18.24
CA GLY A 789 0.24 -6.43 -18.17
C GLY A 789 0.52 -4.98 -17.84
N LEU A 790 1.40 -4.79 -16.86
CA LEU A 790 1.94 -3.49 -16.46
C LEU A 790 2.76 -2.86 -17.57
N VAL A 791 2.98 -1.56 -17.53
CA VAL A 791 4.04 -0.91 -18.30
C VAL A 791 5.39 -1.48 -17.88
N ALA A 792 6.20 -1.90 -18.83
CA ALA A 792 7.49 -2.50 -18.54
C ALA A 792 8.43 -1.48 -17.88
N GLY A 793 8.95 -1.78 -16.70
CA GLY A 793 9.91 -0.92 -15.96
C GLY A 793 11.27 -0.83 -16.66
N ALA A 794 11.61 -1.84 -17.47
CA ALA A 794 12.79 -1.83 -18.33
C ALA A 794 12.49 -2.58 -19.63
N THR A 795 13.28 -2.30 -20.66
CA THR A 795 13.27 -3.04 -21.92
C THR A 795 14.47 -3.98 -21.95
N PRO A 796 14.26 -5.29 -22.00
CA PRO A 796 15.36 -6.24 -22.06
C PRO A 796 16.07 -6.17 -23.39
N CYS A 797 17.35 -6.38 -23.37
CA CYS A 797 18.16 -6.60 -24.58
C CYS A 797 18.96 -7.89 -24.46
N PHE A 798 19.33 -8.46 -25.58
CA PHE A 798 20.17 -9.64 -25.66
C PHE A 798 21.40 -9.37 -26.53
N GLY A 799 22.40 -10.20 -26.40
CA GLY A 799 23.62 -10.06 -27.19
C GLY A 799 24.42 -8.83 -26.84
N VAL A 800 24.74 -8.69 -25.58
CA VAL A 800 25.50 -7.54 -25.07
C VAL A 800 26.89 -7.49 -25.70
N ASN A 801 27.25 -6.33 -26.23
CA ASN A 801 28.61 -6.16 -26.74
C ASN A 801 29.64 -6.03 -25.57
N ALA A 802 30.92 -6.03 -25.90
CA ALA A 802 32.01 -5.91 -24.93
C ALA A 802 31.94 -4.64 -24.03
N PHE A 803 31.07 -3.71 -24.31
CA PHE A 803 30.89 -2.46 -23.60
C PHE A 803 29.68 -2.46 -22.65
N ASN A 804 29.00 -3.61 -22.54
CA ASN A 804 27.81 -3.73 -21.71
C ASN A 804 26.68 -2.78 -22.14
N ASN A 805 26.61 -2.43 -23.39
CA ASN A 805 25.51 -1.67 -23.96
C ASN A 805 24.64 -2.60 -24.76
N CYS A 806 23.34 -2.41 -24.68
CA CYS A 806 22.44 -3.02 -25.63
C CYS A 806 22.78 -2.54 -27.03
N PRO A 807 23.05 -3.44 -28.00
CA PRO A 807 23.34 -3.01 -29.35
C PRO A 807 22.21 -2.14 -29.89
N GLY A 808 22.54 -0.94 -30.39
CA GLY A 808 21.54 0.00 -30.91
C GLY A 808 20.73 -0.48 -32.13
N SER A 809 20.96 -1.73 -32.54
CA SER A 809 20.24 -2.41 -33.63
C SER A 809 19.39 -3.58 -33.15
N VAL A 810 19.25 -3.81 -31.85
CA VAL A 810 18.38 -4.88 -31.36
C VAL A 810 16.93 -4.49 -31.56
N VAL A 811 16.22 -5.30 -32.32
CA VAL A 811 14.84 -5.07 -32.70
C VAL A 811 13.99 -6.18 -32.08
N ILE A 812 13.08 -5.80 -31.17
CA ILE A 812 12.11 -6.71 -30.58
C ILE A 812 10.78 -6.51 -31.28
N ASN A 813 10.23 -7.57 -31.88
CA ASN A 813 8.97 -7.52 -32.64
C ASN A 813 8.93 -6.41 -33.73
N GLY A 814 10.06 -6.14 -34.37
CA GLY A 814 10.15 -5.10 -35.38
C GLY A 814 10.39 -3.68 -34.87
N VAL A 815 10.60 -3.53 -33.58
CA VAL A 815 10.82 -2.25 -32.92
C VAL A 815 12.24 -2.18 -32.37
N ASN A 816 12.94 -1.07 -32.64
CA ASN A 816 14.24 -0.85 -32.02
C ASN A 816 14.12 -0.81 -30.49
N ASN A 817 15.00 -1.59 -29.85
CA ASN A 817 15.05 -1.66 -28.39
C ASN A 817 15.83 -0.49 -27.79
N VAL A 818 16.28 0.43 -28.61
CA VAL A 818 17.08 1.56 -28.16
C VAL A 818 16.15 2.64 -27.65
N SER A 819 16.32 2.96 -26.36
CA SER A 819 15.75 4.16 -25.80
C SER A 819 14.23 4.23 -26.06
N MET A 820 13.48 3.37 -25.43
CA MET A 820 12.01 3.44 -25.47
C MET A 820 11.45 4.74 -24.92
N GLY A 821 12.32 5.66 -24.52
CA GLY A 821 12.00 7.04 -24.14
C GLY A 821 10.96 7.20 -23.02
N ALA A 822 10.43 6.12 -22.51
CA ALA A 822 9.54 6.16 -21.37
C ALA A 822 10.35 6.39 -20.10
N ALA A 823 9.80 7.14 -19.19
CA ALA A 823 10.50 7.60 -18.01
C ALA A 823 11.11 6.48 -17.14
N ASN A 824 10.55 5.30 -17.16
CA ASN A 824 10.99 4.18 -16.33
C ASN A 824 11.48 2.98 -17.13
N VAL A 825 11.72 3.15 -18.41
CA VAL A 825 12.19 2.05 -19.26
C VAL A 825 13.67 2.21 -19.53
N GLY A 826 14.49 1.50 -18.77
CA GLY A 826 15.92 1.32 -19.01
C GLY A 826 16.17 0.12 -19.92
N GLU A 827 17.39 0.00 -20.39
CA GLU A 827 17.87 -1.20 -21.06
C GLU A 827 18.58 -2.09 -20.04
N ILE A 828 18.14 -3.35 -19.93
CA ILE A 828 18.81 -4.35 -19.11
C ILE A 828 19.37 -5.47 -19.97
N PRO A 829 20.65 -5.80 -19.80
CA PRO A 829 21.25 -6.96 -20.44
C PRO A 829 20.75 -8.24 -19.76
N LEU A 830 20.31 -9.19 -20.55
CA LEU A 830 19.76 -10.43 -20.04
C LEU A 830 20.79 -11.57 -20.04
N SER A 831 20.77 -12.34 -18.98
CA SER A 831 21.45 -13.64 -18.90
C SER A 831 20.68 -14.69 -19.73
N ALA A 832 21.28 -15.86 -19.92
CA ALA A 832 20.62 -16.97 -20.59
C ALA A 832 19.32 -17.39 -19.89
N ASP A 833 19.32 -17.39 -18.55
CA ASP A 833 18.12 -17.68 -17.75
C ASP A 833 17.02 -16.66 -18.01
N GLN A 834 17.38 -15.39 -17.99
CA GLN A 834 16.43 -14.29 -18.21
C GLN A 834 15.88 -14.24 -19.62
N GLU A 835 16.70 -14.55 -20.63
CA GLU A 835 16.20 -14.70 -22.02
C GLU A 835 15.17 -15.83 -22.11
N SER A 836 15.42 -16.93 -21.40
CA SER A 836 14.48 -18.05 -21.29
C SER A 836 13.19 -17.64 -20.58
N GLU A 837 13.31 -16.91 -19.49
CA GLU A 837 12.20 -16.45 -18.67
C GLU A 837 11.40 -15.34 -19.36
N ALA A 838 12.05 -14.43 -20.08
CA ALA A 838 11.39 -13.46 -20.94
C ALA A 838 10.67 -14.09 -22.13
N GLY A 839 10.85 -15.38 -22.34
CA GLY A 839 10.22 -16.11 -23.44
C GLY A 839 10.74 -15.73 -24.81
N PHE A 840 12.03 -15.40 -24.89
CA PHE A 840 12.65 -15.04 -26.17
C PHE A 840 12.77 -16.23 -27.11
N THR A 841 12.53 -15.98 -28.38
CA THR A 841 12.69 -16.96 -29.44
C THR A 841 13.46 -16.36 -30.63
N CYS A 842 14.28 -17.16 -31.28
CA CYS A 842 14.90 -16.85 -32.56
C CYS A 842 14.60 -17.96 -33.56
N ASN A 843 14.07 -17.62 -34.74
CA ASN A 843 13.60 -18.58 -35.73
C ASN A 843 12.61 -19.64 -35.14
N GLY A 844 11.79 -19.24 -34.18
CA GLY A 844 10.87 -20.14 -33.48
C GLY A 844 11.52 -21.08 -32.45
N VAL A 845 12.84 -21.00 -32.26
CA VAL A 845 13.55 -21.74 -31.19
C VAL A 845 13.63 -20.87 -29.96
N ARG A 846 13.10 -21.36 -28.84
CA ARG A 846 13.08 -20.65 -27.57
C ARG A 846 14.45 -20.73 -26.89
N ALA A 847 14.87 -19.59 -26.30
CA ALA A 847 15.99 -19.55 -25.38
C ALA A 847 15.75 -20.48 -24.18
N THR A 848 16.81 -21.12 -23.72
CA THR A 848 16.82 -21.91 -22.47
C THR A 848 17.99 -21.46 -21.60
N PRO A 849 18.01 -21.77 -20.29
CA PRO A 849 19.11 -21.41 -19.42
C PRO A 849 20.50 -21.90 -19.89
N THR A 850 20.52 -23.02 -20.64
CA THR A 850 21.75 -23.63 -21.17
C THR A 850 21.98 -23.34 -22.67
N SER A 851 21.03 -22.68 -23.32
CA SER A 851 21.10 -22.32 -24.74
C SER A 851 20.41 -20.95 -24.97
N PRO A 852 21.15 -19.86 -24.70
CA PRO A 852 20.64 -18.51 -24.97
C PRO A 852 20.45 -18.27 -26.47
N LEU A 853 19.81 -17.19 -26.82
CA LEU A 853 19.65 -16.79 -28.21
C LEU A 853 21.01 -16.46 -28.84
N PRO A 854 21.17 -16.76 -30.12
CA PRO A 854 22.38 -16.34 -30.83
C PRO A 854 22.44 -14.80 -30.87
N PHE A 855 23.62 -14.25 -30.57
CA PHE A 855 23.89 -12.81 -30.60
C PHE A 855 23.40 -12.07 -31.86
N ASN A 856 23.42 -12.74 -32.98
CA ASN A 856 23.03 -12.20 -34.28
C ASN A 856 21.65 -12.64 -34.72
N CYS A 857 20.73 -12.91 -33.80
CA CYS A 857 19.35 -13.24 -34.17
C CYS A 857 18.74 -12.12 -35.02
N PRO A 858 18.31 -12.42 -36.27
CA PRO A 858 17.72 -11.38 -37.10
C PRO A 858 16.42 -10.84 -36.49
N ALA A 859 16.19 -9.54 -36.57
CA ALA A 859 14.99 -8.89 -36.09
C ALA A 859 13.70 -9.53 -36.62
N SER A 860 13.69 -9.98 -37.89
CA SER A 860 12.56 -10.67 -38.48
C SER A 860 12.28 -12.05 -37.88
N SER A 861 13.23 -12.62 -37.17
CA SER A 861 13.18 -13.96 -36.60
C SER A 861 13.07 -13.92 -35.04
N PHE A 862 13.18 -12.74 -34.47
CA PHE A 862 13.09 -12.54 -33.04
C PHE A 862 11.64 -12.32 -32.59
N SER A 863 11.27 -12.92 -31.47
CA SER A 863 10.01 -12.63 -30.78
C SER A 863 10.14 -12.85 -29.28
N SER A 864 9.20 -12.29 -28.53
CA SER A 864 9.06 -12.52 -27.09
C SER A 864 7.62 -12.93 -26.77
N THR A 865 7.46 -13.86 -25.84
CA THR A 865 6.14 -14.31 -25.39
C THR A 865 5.67 -13.60 -24.13
N LEU A 866 6.57 -12.95 -23.37
CA LEU A 866 6.28 -12.34 -22.07
C LEU A 866 6.32 -10.80 -22.07
N ILE A 867 6.81 -10.18 -23.15
CA ILE A 867 6.81 -8.73 -23.33
C ILE A 867 6.02 -8.36 -24.57
N LYS A 868 5.22 -7.31 -24.46
CA LYS A 868 4.56 -6.65 -25.60
C LYS A 868 5.25 -5.33 -25.86
N VAL A 869 5.97 -5.27 -26.97
CA VAL A 869 6.64 -4.06 -27.43
C VAL A 869 5.73 -3.34 -28.43
N PRO A 870 5.57 -2.02 -28.38
CA PRO A 870 4.76 -1.26 -29.32
C PRO A 870 5.32 -1.34 -30.75
N ALA A 871 4.53 -0.93 -31.74
CA ALA A 871 4.99 -0.85 -33.14
C ALA A 871 6.12 0.18 -33.27
N GLN A 872 6.96 -0.02 -34.25
CA GLN A 872 8.08 0.88 -34.56
C GLN A 872 7.63 2.34 -34.67
N ASN A 873 8.36 3.26 -34.09
CA ASN A 873 8.09 4.69 -33.96
C ASN A 873 6.87 5.06 -33.09
N THR A 874 6.31 4.11 -32.34
CA THR A 874 5.25 4.36 -31.33
C THR A 874 5.70 3.99 -29.92
N GLU A 875 6.94 3.58 -29.76
CA GLU A 875 7.54 3.14 -28.51
C GLU A 875 7.60 4.25 -27.45
N ASN A 876 7.68 5.50 -27.89
CA ASN A 876 7.63 6.69 -27.02
C ASN A 876 6.23 7.30 -26.91
N ASP A 877 5.23 6.65 -27.50
CA ASP A 877 3.85 7.11 -27.41
C ASP A 877 3.24 6.68 -26.08
N ASP A 878 2.79 7.65 -25.29
CA ASP A 878 2.08 7.41 -24.03
C ASP A 878 0.75 6.64 -24.20
N HIS A 879 0.26 6.49 -25.42
CA HIS A 879 -0.94 5.72 -25.73
C HIS A 879 -0.65 4.21 -25.91
N ASN A 880 0.58 3.87 -26.26
CA ASN A 880 0.97 2.48 -26.55
C ASN A 880 2.35 2.14 -25.97
N PRO A 881 2.53 2.26 -24.64
CA PRO A 881 3.80 1.94 -23.99
C PRO A 881 4.12 0.45 -24.10
N PRO A 882 5.40 0.03 -23.94
CA PRO A 882 5.76 -1.36 -23.80
C PRO A 882 5.10 -1.95 -22.55
N ARG A 883 4.62 -3.20 -22.65
CA ARG A 883 3.93 -3.88 -21.55
C ARG A 883 4.40 -5.30 -21.36
N ILE A 884 4.37 -5.74 -20.13
CA ILE A 884 4.48 -7.16 -19.80
C ILE A 884 3.29 -7.91 -20.38
N ALA A 885 3.44 -9.20 -20.64
CA ALA A 885 2.34 -10.03 -21.12
C ALA A 885 1.24 -10.15 -20.06
N SER A 886 0.00 -10.32 -20.51
CA SER A 886 -1.15 -10.50 -19.64
C SER A 886 -1.00 -11.75 -18.76
N ARG A 887 -1.52 -11.67 -17.53
CA ARG A 887 -1.46 -12.72 -16.52
C ARG A 887 -2.85 -13.21 -16.15
N ASN A 888 -2.94 -14.52 -15.84
CA ASN A 888 -4.09 -15.13 -15.20
C ASN A 888 -3.60 -15.92 -13.98
N LEU A 889 -4.09 -15.58 -12.82
CA LEU A 889 -3.76 -16.24 -11.56
C LEU A 889 -5.04 -16.72 -10.87
N PHE A 890 -4.94 -17.87 -10.21
CA PHE A 890 -6.05 -18.50 -9.52
C PHE A 890 -5.63 -18.86 -8.11
N ASP A 891 -6.46 -18.51 -7.13
CA ASP A 891 -6.22 -18.80 -5.72
C ASP A 891 -7.43 -19.53 -5.15
N LEU A 892 -7.22 -20.40 -4.18
CA LEU A 892 -8.26 -21.22 -3.58
C LEU A 892 -8.10 -21.27 -2.07
N SER A 893 -9.20 -21.05 -1.35
CA SER A 893 -9.31 -21.37 0.07
C SER A 893 -10.45 -22.36 0.32
N LEU A 894 -10.19 -23.32 1.17
CA LEU A 894 -11.18 -24.28 1.66
C LEU A 894 -11.18 -24.22 3.18
N GLY A 895 -12.32 -24.06 3.80
CA GLY A 895 -12.38 -23.95 5.24
C GLY A 895 -13.67 -24.51 5.88
N HIS A 896 -13.61 -24.63 7.19
CA HIS A 896 -14.72 -24.99 8.03
C HIS A 896 -14.61 -24.25 9.38
N ASP A 897 -15.62 -23.47 9.71
CA ASP A 897 -15.60 -22.57 10.88
C ASP A 897 -15.90 -23.27 12.21
N ASN A 898 -16.40 -24.51 12.18
CA ASN A 898 -16.75 -25.28 13.38
C ASN A 898 -16.72 -26.79 13.12
N LEU A 899 -15.54 -27.38 13.05
CA LEU A 899 -15.29 -28.79 12.71
C LEU A 899 -16.06 -29.79 13.58
N PHE A 900 -16.18 -29.51 14.87
CA PHE A 900 -16.79 -30.42 15.84
C PHE A 900 -18.19 -30.01 16.26
N HIS A 901 -18.79 -29.04 15.58
CA HIS A 901 -20.15 -28.51 15.86
C HIS A 901 -20.39 -28.07 17.33
N GLY A 902 -19.31 -27.62 18.01
CA GLY A 902 -19.40 -27.08 19.36
C GLY A 902 -20.19 -25.79 19.41
N ASP A 903 -20.99 -25.58 20.47
CA ASP A 903 -21.75 -24.34 20.62
C ASP A 903 -20.89 -23.23 21.27
N LYS A 904 -20.15 -23.55 22.32
CA LYS A 904 -19.32 -22.58 23.07
C LYS A 904 -17.88 -22.56 22.56
N TYR A 905 -17.30 -23.73 22.35
CA TYR A 905 -15.93 -23.89 21.86
C TYR A 905 -15.96 -24.43 20.45
N LYS A 906 -15.35 -23.68 19.51
CA LYS A 906 -15.35 -24.05 18.10
C LYS A 906 -13.92 -24.24 17.61
N TRP A 907 -13.75 -25.19 16.73
CA TRP A 907 -12.49 -25.39 16.03
C TRP A 907 -12.70 -25.09 14.56
N SER A 908 -11.88 -24.20 14.01
CA SER A 908 -11.85 -23.93 12.57
C SER A 908 -10.62 -24.57 11.93
N ALA A 909 -10.73 -24.89 10.65
CA ALA A 909 -9.58 -25.24 9.84
C ALA A 909 -9.74 -24.61 8.46
N GLN A 910 -8.61 -24.21 7.89
CA GLN A 910 -8.54 -23.61 6.56
C GLN A 910 -7.29 -24.10 5.84
N LEU A 911 -7.43 -24.35 4.54
CA LEU A 911 -6.33 -24.59 3.61
C LEU A 911 -6.40 -23.51 2.52
N THR A 912 -5.33 -22.74 2.37
CA THR A 912 -5.21 -21.71 1.33
C THR A 912 -4.12 -22.09 0.34
N VAL A 913 -4.42 -21.95 -0.94
CA VAL A 913 -3.49 -22.18 -2.06
C VAL A 913 -3.48 -20.92 -2.92
N ILE A 914 -2.36 -20.24 -2.97
CA ILE A 914 -2.12 -19.09 -3.86
C ILE A 914 -1.43 -19.59 -5.12
N ASN A 915 -1.72 -18.98 -6.28
CA ASN A 915 -1.24 -19.40 -7.59
C ASN A 915 -1.44 -20.91 -7.81
N LEU A 916 -2.69 -21.35 -7.75
CA LEU A 916 -3.09 -22.75 -7.82
C LEU A 916 -2.50 -23.50 -9.02
N ALA A 917 -2.42 -22.83 -10.18
CA ALA A 917 -1.85 -23.37 -11.40
C ALA A 917 -0.31 -23.41 -11.40
N ASN A 918 0.34 -22.79 -10.41
CA ASN A 918 1.79 -22.57 -10.37
C ASN A 918 2.32 -21.89 -11.63
N ASN A 919 1.62 -20.84 -12.07
CA ASN A 919 2.02 -20.10 -13.26
C ASN A 919 3.31 -19.33 -12.99
N TYR A 920 4.29 -19.53 -13.86
CA TYR A 920 5.57 -18.85 -13.85
C TYR A 920 5.49 -17.68 -14.83
N VAL A 921 5.16 -16.49 -14.32
CA VAL A 921 4.90 -15.31 -15.14
C VAL A 921 5.55 -14.08 -14.53
N LEU A 922 5.99 -13.18 -15.40
CA LEU A 922 6.60 -11.92 -15.02
C LEU A 922 5.58 -10.99 -14.33
N TYR A 923 6.06 -10.33 -13.30
CA TYR A 923 5.41 -9.16 -12.73
C TYR A 923 5.92 -7.87 -13.41
N ASN A 924 7.23 -7.62 -13.38
CA ASN A 924 7.91 -6.56 -14.13
C ASN A 924 9.40 -6.87 -14.29
N PHE A 925 10.15 -6.12 -15.12
CA PHE A 925 11.60 -6.27 -15.29
C PHE A 925 12.42 -5.51 -14.26
N LEU A 926 11.98 -4.34 -13.84
CA LEU A 926 12.58 -3.57 -12.75
C LEU A 926 11.48 -3.24 -11.74
N SER A 927 11.80 -3.43 -10.49
CA SER A 927 10.91 -3.14 -9.38
C SER A 927 11.75 -2.86 -8.13
N THR A 928 11.13 -2.74 -6.98
CA THR A 928 11.83 -2.66 -5.69
C THR A 928 12.83 -3.82 -5.59
N PHE A 929 14.04 -3.57 -5.09
CA PHE A 929 15.20 -4.48 -5.04
C PHE A 929 15.85 -4.78 -6.40
N SER A 930 15.56 -4.01 -7.43
CA SER A 930 16.23 -4.07 -8.75
C SER A 930 16.40 -5.46 -9.30
N GLY A 931 15.39 -5.93 -9.97
CA GLY A 931 15.47 -7.21 -10.64
C GLY A 931 14.18 -7.54 -11.37
N THR A 932 14.22 -8.62 -12.11
CA THR A 932 13.08 -9.17 -12.80
C THR A 932 12.13 -9.78 -11.78
N HIS A 933 11.00 -9.16 -11.54
CA HIS A 933 10.01 -9.66 -10.60
C HIS A 933 9.06 -10.66 -11.25
N TYR A 934 8.85 -11.78 -10.57
CA TYR A 934 7.87 -12.80 -10.89
C TYR A 934 6.74 -12.80 -9.86
N VAL A 935 5.56 -13.25 -10.28
CA VAL A 935 4.49 -13.52 -9.32
C VAL A 935 4.90 -14.62 -8.36
N SER A 936 4.34 -14.60 -7.17
CA SER A 936 4.57 -15.65 -6.18
C SER A 936 4.34 -17.04 -6.76
N PRO A 937 5.24 -18.01 -6.53
CA PRO A 937 5.01 -19.40 -6.88
C PRO A 937 3.82 -19.93 -6.08
N ARG A 938 3.34 -21.12 -6.44
CA ARG A 938 2.27 -21.75 -5.68
C ARG A 938 2.67 -21.94 -4.21
N THR A 939 1.91 -21.29 -3.32
CA THR A 939 2.05 -21.42 -1.88
C THR A 939 0.85 -22.15 -1.30
N LEU A 940 1.10 -22.97 -0.29
CA LEU A 940 0.09 -23.64 0.50
C LEU A 940 0.24 -23.20 1.95
N THR A 941 -0.89 -22.91 2.60
CA THR A 941 -0.94 -22.58 4.03
C THR A 941 -2.10 -23.33 4.66
N ALA A 942 -1.82 -24.06 5.73
CA ALA A 942 -2.83 -24.70 6.56
C ALA A 942 -2.95 -23.94 7.88
N GLU A 943 -4.18 -23.66 8.28
CA GLU A 943 -4.51 -22.96 9.52
C GLU A 943 -5.45 -23.80 10.38
N LEU A 944 -5.22 -23.76 11.69
CA LEU A 944 -6.10 -24.32 12.71
C LEU A 944 -6.43 -23.21 13.71
N GLY A 945 -7.72 -23.03 13.99
CA GLY A 945 -8.22 -22.04 14.94
C GLY A 945 -9.03 -22.67 16.07
N PHE A 946 -8.88 -22.12 17.28
CA PHE A 946 -9.69 -22.40 18.45
C PHE A 946 -10.43 -21.13 18.86
N HIS A 947 -11.74 -21.18 18.92
CA HIS A 947 -12.60 -20.05 19.27
C HIS A 947 -13.41 -20.37 20.53
N PHE A 948 -13.52 -19.42 21.46
CA PHE A 948 -14.18 -19.60 22.77
C PHE A 948 -15.05 -18.41 23.16
#